data_a649b0dcf108f1dcb67fcf0727bdee9d
#
_entry.id   a649b0dcf108f1dcb67fcf0727bdee9d
#
_cell.length_a   1.000
_cell.length_b   1.000
_cell.length_c   1.000
_cell.angle_alpha   90.00
_cell.angle_beta   90.00
_cell.angle_gamma   90.00
#
_symmetry.space_group_name_H-M   'P 1'
#
loop_
_entity.id
_entity.type
_entity.pdbx_description
1 polymer ?
#
loop_
_entity_poly.entity_id
_entity_poly.type
_entity_poly.pdbx_seq_one_letter_code
_entity_poly.pdbx_strand_id
1 'polypeptide(L)'
;NLLENPAWYTAYTPYQPEISQGRLEALLNFQTMISDLTGMDVANASMLDEATAAAEAMTLMHRAARGSVNRLAVDCDLFAQTAAVLATRAEPLGIEIVTADLRDGLPEGEFFGVIAQLPGSSGRVTDWSALVSEAHERGALTALGADLLALTVITPPGEIGADVTFGSAQRFGVPMGFGGPHAGYLAVRSGQSRQLPGRLVGVSVDSDGAPAYRLSLQTREQHIRRDKATSNICTAQVLLAVLAAMYASYHGAEGLTNIARRVHGHARALAGGLTSSGIDVVHDNFFDTLLVRVPGHAGDVQSAAKERGINIWRTDDDHVSIACDEATTADHVIQVLDAFSATPGAYAGPEIETRTSEFLTHPAFTLHRTETEMMRYLRMLADKDLALDRTMIPLGSCTMKLNAAAEMEPITWPEFGRLHPFAPSTDTPGIRRLIADLERWLADMTGYDAVSLQPNAGSQGEYAGLLAIHNYHAERGEGHRDVCLIPSSAHGTNAASAAMAGMRVVVVGCRDNGDVDLDDLRAKVVEHANDLAALMITYPSTHGVYEHDITDICAAVHDAGGQVYVDGANLNALVGLARPGKFGGDVSHLNLHKTFCIPHGGGGPGVGPVAVRAHLAPYLPGHPLESELPQGHTVSAAPFGSASILPITWAYIRMMGAAGLRRASLTAIASANYISFCIDAATTVIYPRSAALSLPG
;
A
#
# COMPACT_ATOMS: atom_id res chain seq x y z
N ASN A 1 18.59 12.05 3.20
CA ASN A 1 18.88 11.82 4.63
C ASN A 1 18.02 10.71 5.24
N LEU A 2 16.68 10.73 5.14
CA LEU A 2 15.82 9.73 5.79
C LEU A 2 15.97 8.33 5.20
N LEU A 3 15.90 8.19 3.87
CA LEU A 3 15.94 6.90 3.18
C LEU A 3 17.29 6.18 3.32
N GLU A 4 18.38 6.94 3.50
CA GLU A 4 19.75 6.42 3.65
C GLU A 4 20.20 6.33 5.11
N ASN A 5 19.39 6.81 6.06
CA ASN A 5 19.78 6.88 7.47
C ASN A 5 19.33 5.62 8.23
N PRO A 6 20.27 4.75 8.66
CA PRO A 6 19.93 3.53 9.36
C PRO A 6 19.18 3.74 10.68
N ALA A 7 19.35 4.88 11.34
CA ALA A 7 18.57 5.22 12.53
C ALA A 7 17.05 5.27 12.25
N TRP A 8 16.66 5.54 11.00
CA TRP A 8 15.27 5.61 10.58
C TRP A 8 14.80 4.32 9.91
N TYR A 9 15.56 3.75 8.96
CA TYR A 9 15.07 2.60 8.22
C TYR A 9 15.23 1.27 8.97
N THR A 10 16.11 1.15 9.98
CA THR A 10 16.27 -0.09 10.76
C THR A 10 15.34 -0.21 11.98
N ALA A 11 14.46 0.75 12.22
CA ALA A 11 13.50 0.67 13.31
C ALA A 11 12.35 -0.30 13.00
N TYR A 12 11.75 -0.86 14.07
CA TYR A 12 10.61 -1.77 14.00
C TYR A 12 9.28 -1.04 14.13
N THR A 13 8.17 -1.71 13.83
CA THR A 13 6.82 -1.19 14.08
C THR A 13 6.68 -0.74 15.53
N PRO A 14 6.09 0.44 15.81
CA PRO A 14 6.03 1.04 17.14
C PRO A 14 4.97 0.38 18.04
N TYR A 15 4.98 -0.95 18.15
CA TYR A 15 4.10 -1.68 19.08
C TYR A 15 4.42 -1.40 20.55
N GLN A 16 5.68 -1.03 20.83
CA GLN A 16 6.16 -0.66 22.15
C GLN A 16 6.44 0.83 22.14
N PRO A 17 5.52 1.66 22.65
CA PRO A 17 5.62 3.11 22.57
C PRO A 17 6.85 3.64 23.32
N GLU A 18 7.28 2.99 24.40
CA GLU A 18 8.43 3.39 25.23
C GLU A 18 9.77 3.43 24.49
N ILE A 19 9.88 2.72 23.38
CA ILE A 19 11.10 2.68 22.55
C ILE A 19 10.92 3.32 21.17
N SER A 20 9.82 4.03 20.95
CA SER A 20 9.40 4.55 19.64
C SER A 20 8.81 5.96 19.72
N GLN A 21 9.14 6.74 20.75
CA GLN A 21 8.53 8.05 21.00
C GLN A 21 8.80 9.07 19.88
N GLY A 22 10.01 9.07 19.32
CA GLY A 22 10.35 9.96 18.21
C GLY A 22 9.63 9.63 16.93
N ARG A 23 9.48 8.34 16.62
CA ARG A 23 8.74 7.89 15.43
C ARG A 23 7.25 8.14 15.59
N LEU A 24 6.69 7.92 16.78
CA LEU A 24 5.29 8.24 17.05
C LEU A 24 5.01 9.74 16.94
N GLU A 25 5.96 10.61 17.37
CA GLU A 25 5.86 12.06 17.16
C GLU A 25 5.86 12.40 15.65
N ALA A 26 6.76 11.81 14.88
CA ALA A 26 6.79 12.02 13.42
C ALA A 26 5.50 11.56 12.72
N LEU A 27 4.91 10.45 13.17
CA LEU A 27 3.62 9.97 12.65
C LEU A 27 2.45 10.86 13.08
N LEU A 28 2.49 11.43 14.29
CA LEU A 28 1.51 12.41 14.72
C LEU A 28 1.59 13.69 13.88
N ASN A 29 2.81 14.13 13.51
CA ASN A 29 2.99 15.24 12.58
C ASN A 29 2.37 14.90 11.20
N PHE A 30 2.53 13.67 10.71
CA PHE A 30 1.86 13.24 9.47
C PHE A 30 0.34 13.34 9.59
N GLN A 31 -0.26 12.83 10.67
CA GLN A 31 -1.71 12.92 10.91
C GLN A 31 -2.20 14.36 10.95
N THR A 32 -1.48 15.23 11.66
CA THR A 32 -1.80 16.65 11.76
C THR A 32 -1.72 17.33 10.41
N MET A 33 -0.66 17.06 9.63
CA MET A 33 -0.50 17.56 8.27
C MET A 33 -1.69 17.19 7.37
N ILE A 34 -2.10 15.91 7.39
CA ILE A 34 -3.22 15.44 6.58
C ILE A 34 -4.53 16.10 7.02
N SER A 35 -4.80 16.14 8.34
CA SER A 35 -6.01 16.78 8.86
C SER A 35 -6.09 18.26 8.48
N ASP A 36 -4.99 19.01 8.64
CA ASP A 36 -4.94 20.44 8.30
C ASP A 36 -5.14 20.68 6.80
N LEU A 37 -4.48 19.90 5.95
CA LEU A 37 -4.58 20.07 4.49
C LEU A 37 -5.97 19.69 3.97
N THR A 38 -6.54 18.60 4.47
CA THR A 38 -7.84 18.10 4.01
C THR A 38 -9.04 18.76 4.66
N GLY A 39 -8.85 19.52 5.77
CA GLY A 39 -9.94 20.07 6.57
C GLY A 39 -10.74 19.02 7.34
N MET A 40 -10.16 17.81 7.53
CA MET A 40 -10.78 16.71 8.26
C MET A 40 -10.38 16.69 9.73
N ASP A 41 -11.25 16.13 10.58
CA ASP A 41 -11.02 16.11 12.03
C ASP A 41 -9.92 15.11 12.46
N VAL A 42 -9.83 13.97 11.78
CA VAL A 42 -8.93 12.87 12.16
C VAL A 42 -8.35 12.19 10.93
N ALA A 43 -7.03 12.04 10.88
CA ALA A 43 -6.31 11.29 9.86
C ALA A 43 -5.55 10.11 10.48
N ASN A 44 -5.36 9.03 9.73
CA ASN A 44 -4.53 7.90 10.14
C ASN A 44 -3.03 8.14 9.90
N ALA A 45 -2.19 7.24 10.43
CA ALA A 45 -0.74 7.37 10.39
C ALA A 45 -0.08 6.86 9.09
N SER A 46 -0.78 6.25 8.20
CA SER A 46 -0.58 6.01 6.75
C SER A 46 -1.43 4.84 6.24
N MET A 47 -1.68 4.86 4.94
CA MET A 47 -2.26 3.78 4.15
C MET A 47 -1.19 3.20 3.21
N LEU A 48 -1.56 2.18 2.43
CA LEU A 48 -0.61 1.50 1.53
C LEU A 48 -0.36 2.32 0.25
N ASP A 49 -1.41 2.85 -0.36
CA ASP A 49 -1.41 3.78 -1.48
C ASP A 49 -2.80 4.46 -1.62
N GLU A 50 -2.99 5.32 -2.64
CA GLU A 50 -4.25 6.02 -2.88
C GLU A 50 -5.40 5.05 -3.22
N ALA A 51 -5.17 4.11 -4.12
CA ALA A 51 -6.23 3.21 -4.58
C ALA A 51 -6.73 2.28 -3.46
N THR A 52 -5.83 1.77 -2.62
CA THR A 52 -6.21 0.99 -1.44
C THR A 52 -6.87 1.85 -0.38
N ALA A 53 -6.48 3.12 -0.25
CA ALA A 53 -7.16 4.07 0.64
C ALA A 53 -8.60 4.34 0.17
N ALA A 54 -8.84 4.48 -1.15
CA ALA A 54 -10.19 4.56 -1.72
C ALA A 54 -11.04 3.32 -1.41
N ALA A 55 -10.45 2.12 -1.54
CA ALA A 55 -11.13 0.87 -1.22
C ALA A 55 -11.47 0.73 0.28
N GLU A 56 -10.58 1.21 1.15
CA GLU A 56 -10.88 1.30 2.59
C GLU A 56 -11.95 2.35 2.89
N ALA A 57 -11.99 3.48 2.16
CA ALA A 57 -13.08 4.47 2.26
C ALA A 57 -14.42 3.86 1.85
N MET A 58 -14.49 3.11 0.73
CA MET A 58 -15.67 2.37 0.30
C MET A 58 -16.17 1.44 1.41
N THR A 59 -15.31 0.58 1.94
CA THR A 59 -15.71 -0.38 2.98
C THR A 59 -16.07 0.30 4.29
N LEU A 60 -15.46 1.43 4.63
CA LEU A 60 -15.82 2.27 5.77
C LEU A 60 -17.25 2.82 5.61
N MET A 61 -17.56 3.44 4.47
CA MET A 61 -18.87 4.00 4.17
C MET A 61 -19.96 2.91 4.17
N HIS A 62 -19.69 1.75 3.55
CA HIS A 62 -20.60 0.61 3.52
C HIS A 62 -20.99 0.14 4.93
N ARG A 63 -20.01 0.03 5.85
CA ARG A 63 -20.28 -0.33 7.25
C ARG A 63 -21.01 0.75 8.03
N ALA A 64 -20.71 2.01 7.78
CA ALA A 64 -21.30 3.14 8.50
C ALA A 64 -22.78 3.35 8.13
N ALA A 65 -23.15 3.08 6.89
CA ALA A 65 -24.50 3.24 6.37
C ALA A 65 -25.56 2.33 7.02
N ARG A 66 -25.15 1.24 7.69
CA ARG A 66 -26.02 0.28 8.42
C ARG A 66 -27.23 -0.25 7.62
N GLY A 67 -27.20 -0.13 6.31
CA GLY A 67 -28.34 -0.41 5.44
C GLY A 67 -28.20 -1.70 4.64
N SER A 68 -29.28 -2.05 3.92
CA SER A 68 -29.31 -3.12 2.94
C SER A 68 -28.84 -2.68 1.54
N VAL A 69 -28.46 -1.42 1.39
CA VAL A 69 -28.02 -0.84 0.11
C VAL A 69 -26.56 -1.24 -0.14
N ASN A 70 -26.31 -1.95 -1.24
CA ASN A 70 -24.98 -2.41 -1.66
C ASN A 70 -24.53 -1.70 -2.95
N ARG A 71 -24.91 -0.44 -3.16
CA ARG A 71 -24.54 0.34 -4.34
C ARG A 71 -23.67 1.53 -3.98
N LEU A 72 -22.58 1.71 -4.72
CA LEU A 72 -21.65 2.82 -4.62
C LEU A 72 -21.67 3.62 -5.92
N ALA A 73 -21.87 4.94 -5.86
CA ALA A 73 -21.69 5.82 -7.01
C ALA A 73 -20.23 6.27 -7.10
N VAL A 74 -19.64 6.19 -8.30
CA VAL A 74 -18.24 6.56 -8.56
C VAL A 74 -18.19 7.51 -9.75
N ASP A 75 -17.48 8.63 -9.60
CA ASP A 75 -17.29 9.59 -10.69
C ASP A 75 -16.44 8.98 -11.81
N CYS A 76 -16.82 9.24 -13.06
CA CYS A 76 -16.12 8.74 -14.23
C CYS A 76 -14.71 9.36 -14.42
N ASP A 77 -14.41 10.48 -13.77
CA ASP A 77 -13.11 11.15 -13.78
C ASP A 77 -12.18 10.69 -12.63
N LEU A 78 -12.49 9.55 -11.99
CA LEU A 78 -11.60 8.89 -11.05
C LEU A 78 -10.40 8.27 -11.80
N PHE A 79 -9.24 8.18 -11.15
CA PHE A 79 -8.07 7.49 -11.73
C PHE A 79 -8.37 6.03 -12.03
N ALA A 80 -7.99 5.55 -13.22
CA ALA A 80 -8.29 4.20 -13.70
C ALA A 80 -7.77 3.10 -12.76
N GLN A 81 -6.58 3.26 -12.19
CA GLN A 81 -6.01 2.32 -11.22
C GLN A 81 -6.80 2.31 -9.91
N THR A 82 -7.34 3.44 -9.48
CA THR A 82 -8.19 3.53 -8.28
C THR A 82 -9.53 2.85 -8.53
N ALA A 83 -10.15 3.08 -9.69
CA ALA A 83 -11.37 2.40 -10.10
C ALA A 83 -11.19 0.87 -10.17
N ALA A 84 -10.04 0.39 -10.69
CA ALA A 84 -9.74 -1.03 -10.77
C ALA A 84 -9.58 -1.69 -9.39
N VAL A 85 -8.91 -1.05 -8.44
CA VAL A 85 -8.80 -1.56 -7.07
C VAL A 85 -10.14 -1.54 -6.35
N LEU A 86 -10.96 -0.50 -6.55
CA LEU A 86 -12.34 -0.46 -6.03
C LEU A 86 -13.16 -1.64 -6.54
N ALA A 87 -13.11 -1.94 -7.85
CA ALA A 87 -13.81 -3.07 -8.44
C ALA A 87 -13.37 -4.41 -7.82
N THR A 88 -12.05 -4.62 -7.68
CA THR A 88 -11.49 -5.82 -7.07
C THR A 88 -11.93 -6.00 -5.61
N ARG A 89 -12.04 -4.91 -4.84
CA ARG A 89 -12.46 -4.95 -3.43
C ARG A 89 -13.98 -5.03 -3.26
N ALA A 90 -14.75 -4.55 -4.24
CA ALA A 90 -16.21 -4.56 -4.24
C ALA A 90 -16.79 -5.95 -4.52
N GLU A 91 -16.17 -6.69 -5.45
CA GLU A 91 -16.67 -7.97 -5.95
C GLU A 91 -16.94 -9.01 -4.85
N PRO A 92 -15.97 -9.36 -3.96
CA PRO A 92 -16.20 -10.35 -2.90
C PRO A 92 -17.23 -9.91 -1.86
N LEU A 93 -17.53 -8.62 -1.78
CA LEU A 93 -18.49 -8.03 -0.85
C LEU A 93 -19.89 -7.87 -1.45
N GLY A 94 -20.06 -8.19 -2.74
CA GLY A 94 -21.31 -8.01 -3.47
C GLY A 94 -21.72 -6.54 -3.62
N ILE A 95 -20.75 -5.62 -3.63
CA ILE A 95 -20.99 -4.19 -3.84
C ILE A 95 -21.08 -3.89 -5.34
N GLU A 96 -22.20 -3.31 -5.77
CA GLU A 96 -22.40 -2.80 -7.12
C GLU A 96 -21.78 -1.41 -7.26
N ILE A 97 -20.81 -1.26 -8.17
CA ILE A 97 -20.24 0.05 -8.53
C ILE A 97 -21.00 0.63 -9.71
N VAL A 98 -21.55 1.83 -9.56
CA VAL A 98 -22.22 2.60 -10.60
C VAL A 98 -21.35 3.78 -10.98
N THR A 99 -20.71 3.70 -12.14
CA THR A 99 -19.87 4.78 -12.69
C THR A 99 -20.72 5.73 -13.52
N ALA A 100 -20.65 7.03 -13.23
CA ALA A 100 -21.37 8.09 -13.93
C ALA A 100 -20.58 9.41 -13.89
N ASP A 101 -20.97 10.37 -14.72
CA ASP A 101 -20.54 11.76 -14.58
C ASP A 101 -21.34 12.41 -13.44
N LEU A 102 -20.72 12.47 -12.26
CA LEU A 102 -21.39 12.95 -11.05
C LEU A 102 -21.52 14.48 -10.98
N ARG A 103 -21.02 15.22 -11.98
CA ARG A 103 -21.27 16.66 -12.12
C ARG A 103 -22.72 16.99 -12.39
N ASP A 104 -23.41 16.08 -13.04
CA ASP A 104 -24.84 16.19 -13.34
C ASP A 104 -25.73 15.72 -12.19
N GLY A 105 -25.12 15.36 -11.04
CA GLY A 105 -25.80 14.83 -9.85
C GLY A 105 -25.71 13.31 -9.75
N LEU A 106 -26.35 12.75 -8.73
CA LEU A 106 -26.36 11.31 -8.51
C LEU A 106 -27.33 10.58 -9.44
N PRO A 107 -26.96 9.40 -9.97
CA PRO A 107 -27.88 8.55 -10.71
C PRO A 107 -29.13 8.17 -9.89
N GLU A 108 -30.16 7.65 -10.58
CA GLU A 108 -31.36 7.13 -9.92
C GLU A 108 -31.04 5.94 -9.01
N GLY A 109 -31.76 5.83 -7.90
CA GLY A 109 -31.63 4.74 -6.94
C GLY A 109 -31.00 5.17 -5.61
N GLU A 110 -30.82 4.19 -4.73
CA GLU A 110 -30.20 4.39 -3.41
C GLU A 110 -28.74 3.99 -3.45
N PHE A 111 -27.87 4.74 -2.77
CA PHE A 111 -26.44 4.49 -2.64
C PHE A 111 -26.04 4.59 -1.16
N PHE A 112 -25.13 3.71 -0.71
CA PHE A 112 -24.55 3.87 0.61
C PHE A 112 -23.43 4.92 0.65
N GLY A 113 -22.83 5.20 -0.51
CA GLY A 113 -21.72 6.12 -0.61
C GLY A 113 -21.47 6.61 -2.02
N VAL A 114 -20.68 7.67 -2.10
CA VAL A 114 -20.26 8.35 -3.33
C VAL A 114 -18.75 8.56 -3.28
N ILE A 115 -18.04 8.30 -4.38
CA ILE A 115 -16.60 8.58 -4.53
C ILE A 115 -16.38 9.49 -5.73
N ALA A 116 -15.64 10.59 -5.54
CA ALA A 116 -15.18 11.48 -6.59
C ALA A 116 -13.73 11.91 -6.35
N GLN A 117 -13.10 12.58 -7.33
CA GLN A 117 -11.69 12.96 -7.32
C GLN A 117 -11.52 14.48 -7.42
N LEU A 118 -10.50 15.03 -6.74
CA LEU A 118 -10.18 16.47 -6.70
C LEU A 118 -8.65 16.73 -6.67
N PRO A 119 -7.99 17.17 -7.76
CA PRO A 119 -8.52 17.23 -9.14
C PRO A 119 -8.86 15.84 -9.70
N GLY A 120 -9.73 15.79 -10.73
CA GLY A 120 -10.00 14.56 -11.48
C GLY A 120 -8.82 14.08 -12.31
N SER A 121 -8.91 12.87 -12.88
CA SER A 121 -7.86 12.28 -13.74
C SER A 121 -7.63 13.10 -15.01
N SER A 122 -8.63 13.81 -15.49
CA SER A 122 -8.54 14.78 -16.60
C SER A 122 -7.84 16.10 -16.22
N GLY A 123 -7.45 16.27 -14.98
CA GLY A 123 -6.87 17.49 -14.41
C GLY A 123 -7.89 18.52 -13.95
N ARG A 124 -9.21 18.27 -14.17
CA ARG A 124 -10.25 19.22 -13.85
C ARG A 124 -10.43 19.39 -12.33
N VAL A 125 -10.50 20.66 -11.89
CA VAL A 125 -10.90 21.05 -10.54
C VAL A 125 -12.41 21.26 -10.52
N THR A 126 -13.15 20.40 -9.85
CA THR A 126 -14.61 20.43 -9.74
C THR A 126 -15.02 20.86 -8.34
N ASP A 127 -15.99 21.76 -8.24
CA ASP A 127 -16.68 22.05 -6.98
C ASP A 127 -17.72 20.96 -6.71
N TRP A 128 -17.44 20.11 -5.75
CA TRP A 128 -18.29 18.99 -5.37
C TRP A 128 -19.35 19.32 -4.31
N SER A 129 -19.51 20.61 -3.91
CA SER A 129 -20.43 21.02 -2.83
C SER A 129 -21.87 20.59 -3.09
N ALA A 130 -22.36 20.73 -4.32
CA ALA A 130 -23.71 20.32 -4.69
C ALA A 130 -23.90 18.80 -4.61
N LEU A 131 -22.93 18.01 -5.11
CA LEU A 131 -22.95 16.55 -5.05
C LEU A 131 -22.94 16.06 -3.60
N VAL A 132 -22.09 16.64 -2.75
CA VAL A 132 -22.01 16.29 -1.32
C VAL A 132 -23.35 16.56 -0.62
N SER A 133 -23.99 17.70 -0.90
CA SER A 133 -25.28 18.05 -0.33
C SER A 133 -26.38 17.07 -0.77
N GLU A 134 -26.46 16.76 -2.08
CA GLU A 134 -27.40 15.78 -2.62
C GLU A 134 -27.20 14.39 -2.01
N ALA A 135 -25.94 13.93 -1.90
CA ALA A 135 -25.61 12.65 -1.31
C ALA A 135 -26.13 12.55 0.14
N HIS A 136 -25.89 13.58 0.95
CA HIS A 136 -26.37 13.63 2.32
C HIS A 136 -27.90 13.67 2.42
N GLU A 137 -28.59 14.43 1.55
CA GLU A 137 -30.06 14.44 1.48
C GLU A 137 -30.63 13.05 1.16
N ARG A 138 -29.90 12.24 0.37
CA ARG A 138 -30.25 10.86 0.01
C ARG A 138 -29.71 9.81 1.00
N GLY A 139 -29.07 10.24 2.10
CA GLY A 139 -28.55 9.36 3.16
C GLY A 139 -27.25 8.62 2.81
N ALA A 140 -26.56 9.02 1.75
CA ALA A 140 -25.27 8.48 1.35
C ALA A 140 -24.11 9.27 1.97
N LEU A 141 -23.01 8.57 2.31
CA LEU A 141 -21.75 9.20 2.72
C LEU A 141 -20.89 9.55 1.50
N THR A 142 -20.01 10.53 1.66
CA THR A 142 -19.15 11.01 0.58
C THR A 142 -17.67 10.84 0.89
N ALA A 143 -16.90 10.36 -0.10
CA ALA A 143 -15.44 10.27 -0.04
C ALA A 143 -14.84 11.00 -1.24
N LEU A 144 -13.92 11.94 -0.98
CA LEU A 144 -13.22 12.68 -2.03
C LEU A 144 -11.73 12.30 -2.02
N GLY A 145 -11.24 11.77 -3.15
CA GLY A 145 -9.82 11.62 -3.43
C GLY A 145 -9.21 13.00 -3.66
N ALA A 146 -8.07 13.32 -3.03
CA ALA A 146 -7.52 14.67 -3.14
C ALA A 146 -5.98 14.71 -3.22
N ASP A 147 -5.47 15.61 -4.07
CA ASP A 147 -4.05 15.94 -4.15
C ASP A 147 -3.66 16.95 -3.07
N LEU A 148 -2.79 16.56 -2.13
CA LEU A 148 -2.39 17.40 -1.00
C LEU A 148 -1.73 18.72 -1.41
N LEU A 149 -1.03 18.77 -2.54
CA LEU A 149 -0.41 20.00 -3.01
C LEU A 149 -1.46 20.96 -3.57
N ALA A 150 -2.42 20.44 -4.33
CA ALA A 150 -3.56 21.23 -4.81
C ALA A 150 -4.35 21.83 -3.65
N LEU A 151 -4.54 21.06 -2.56
CA LEU A 151 -5.26 21.54 -1.36
C LEU A 151 -4.58 22.70 -0.63
N THR A 152 -3.36 23.08 -1.00
CA THR A 152 -2.75 24.31 -0.45
C THR A 152 -3.34 25.59 -1.08
N VAL A 153 -4.03 25.46 -2.21
CA VAL A 153 -4.62 26.60 -2.97
C VAL A 153 -6.11 26.43 -3.24
N ILE A 154 -6.66 25.22 -3.26
CA ILE A 154 -8.08 24.97 -3.48
C ILE A 154 -8.81 24.61 -2.19
N THR A 155 -10.14 24.86 -2.14
CA THR A 155 -10.99 24.53 -0.99
C THR A 155 -10.89 23.04 -0.64
N PRO A 156 -10.53 22.69 0.63
CA PRO A 156 -10.33 21.29 1.02
C PRO A 156 -11.66 20.52 1.15
N PRO A 157 -11.62 19.18 0.96
CA PRO A 157 -12.80 18.31 1.06
C PRO A 157 -13.61 18.45 2.35
N GLY A 158 -12.96 18.65 3.50
CA GLY A 158 -13.63 18.86 4.78
C GLY A 158 -14.49 20.12 4.81
N GLU A 159 -14.06 21.20 4.15
CA GLU A 159 -14.85 22.45 4.04
C GLU A 159 -15.99 22.33 3.01
N ILE A 160 -15.80 21.52 1.96
CA ILE A 160 -16.85 21.17 1.00
C ILE A 160 -17.97 20.35 1.67
N GLY A 161 -17.65 19.66 2.76
CA GLY A 161 -18.63 18.88 3.51
C GLY A 161 -18.43 17.36 3.42
N ALA A 162 -17.41 16.87 2.74
CA ALA A 162 -17.13 15.44 2.60
C ALA A 162 -16.98 14.73 3.97
N ASP A 163 -17.36 13.45 4.03
CA ASP A 163 -17.24 12.62 5.24
C ASP A 163 -15.88 11.96 5.36
N VAL A 164 -15.27 11.62 4.22
CA VAL A 164 -14.00 10.93 4.09
C VAL A 164 -13.16 11.60 3.03
N THR A 165 -11.85 11.67 3.25
CA THR A 165 -10.87 12.07 2.23
C THR A 165 -9.74 11.05 2.18
N PHE A 166 -9.33 10.70 0.97
CA PHE A 166 -8.22 9.77 0.73
C PHE A 166 -7.29 10.32 -0.35
N GLY A 167 -6.09 9.76 -0.44
CA GLY A 167 -5.12 10.15 -1.47
C GLY A 167 -3.72 9.65 -1.18
N SER A 168 -2.74 10.24 -1.86
CA SER A 168 -1.32 9.96 -1.72
C SER A 168 -0.54 11.16 -1.21
N ALA A 169 0.42 10.93 -0.31
CA ALA A 169 1.39 11.93 0.14
C ALA A 169 2.69 11.90 -0.69
N GLN A 170 2.70 11.23 -1.86
CA GLN A 170 3.89 11.08 -2.69
C GLN A 170 4.53 12.42 -3.05
N ARG A 171 3.74 13.44 -3.40
CA ARG A 171 4.23 14.77 -3.79
C ARG A 171 5.00 15.50 -2.69
N PHE A 172 4.94 15.03 -1.46
CA PHE A 172 5.67 15.61 -0.34
C PHE A 172 7.04 14.94 -0.17
N GLY A 173 7.87 15.04 -1.20
CA GLY A 173 9.28 14.63 -1.19
C GLY A 173 9.54 13.13 -1.32
N VAL A 174 8.52 12.31 -1.57
CA VAL A 174 8.69 10.87 -1.81
C VAL A 174 9.03 10.64 -3.29
N PRO A 175 10.09 9.86 -3.61
CA PRO A 175 10.41 9.53 -4.99
C PRO A 175 9.24 8.85 -5.72
N MET A 176 9.09 9.08 -7.03
CA MET A 176 8.10 8.36 -7.86
C MET A 176 8.35 6.85 -7.87
N GLY A 177 9.63 6.44 -7.97
CA GLY A 177 10.08 5.07 -7.71
C GLY A 177 9.37 3.98 -8.48
N PHE A 178 9.02 4.24 -9.73
CA PHE A 178 8.25 3.33 -10.58
C PHE A 178 6.90 2.91 -9.96
N GLY A 179 6.30 3.81 -9.16
CA GLY A 179 4.96 3.66 -8.57
C GLY A 179 4.88 3.40 -7.07
N GLY A 180 6.01 3.29 -6.39
CA GLY A 180 5.99 3.12 -4.94
C GLY A 180 7.28 2.55 -4.35
N PRO A 181 7.31 2.47 -2.98
CA PRO A 181 6.20 2.69 -2.03
C PRO A 181 5.85 4.16 -1.85
N HIS A 182 4.57 4.45 -1.70
CA HIS A 182 4.05 5.78 -1.39
C HIS A 182 3.19 5.72 -0.12
N ALA A 183 3.23 6.75 0.72
CA ALA A 183 2.32 6.85 1.85
C ALA A 183 0.94 7.33 1.36
N GLY A 184 -0.02 6.41 1.28
CA GLY A 184 -1.42 6.77 1.16
C GLY A 184 -1.93 7.37 2.47
N TYR A 185 -3.04 8.10 2.42
CA TYR A 185 -3.72 8.63 3.60
C TYR A 185 -5.23 8.41 3.54
N LEU A 186 -5.84 8.41 4.71
CA LEU A 186 -7.29 8.43 4.87
C LEU A 186 -7.64 9.27 6.08
N ALA A 187 -8.52 10.24 5.87
CA ALA A 187 -8.98 11.17 6.89
C ALA A 187 -10.51 11.21 6.93
N VAL A 188 -11.07 11.42 8.12
CA VAL A 188 -12.51 11.35 8.36
C VAL A 188 -13.00 12.45 9.29
N ARG A 189 -14.29 12.72 9.28
CA ARG A 189 -14.94 13.51 10.33
C ARG A 189 -14.96 12.75 11.66
N SER A 190 -14.98 13.46 12.76
CA SER A 190 -14.90 12.92 14.14
C SER A 190 -15.92 11.80 14.40
N GLY A 191 -17.12 11.87 13.83
CA GLY A 191 -18.15 10.84 13.92
C GLY A 191 -17.74 9.47 13.35
N GLN A 192 -16.75 9.42 12.46
CA GLN A 192 -16.26 8.20 11.80
C GLN A 192 -14.91 7.71 12.38
N SER A 193 -14.32 8.37 13.35
CA SER A 193 -12.98 8.06 13.88
C SER A 193 -12.80 6.60 14.32
N ARG A 194 -13.87 5.97 14.86
CA ARG A 194 -13.85 4.55 15.27
C ARG A 194 -13.94 3.56 14.10
N GLN A 195 -14.26 4.04 12.90
CA GLN A 195 -14.31 3.25 11.67
C GLN A 195 -13.01 3.35 10.86
N LEU A 196 -12.14 4.31 11.22
CA LEU A 196 -10.90 4.60 10.52
C LEU A 196 -9.97 3.37 10.54
N PRO A 197 -9.53 2.87 9.38
CA PRO A 197 -8.55 1.79 9.27
C PRO A 197 -7.12 2.31 9.47
N GLY A 198 -6.18 1.39 9.65
CA GLY A 198 -4.77 1.72 9.84
C GLY A 198 -4.45 2.16 11.27
N ARG A 199 -3.21 2.62 11.45
CA ARG A 199 -2.74 3.07 12.76
C ARG A 199 -3.16 4.50 13.04
N LEU A 200 -3.49 4.75 14.30
CA LEU A 200 -3.73 6.09 14.83
C LEU A 200 -2.81 6.32 16.03
N VAL A 201 -1.99 7.34 15.97
CA VAL A 201 -1.18 7.80 17.10
C VAL A 201 -2.00 8.77 17.94
N GLY A 202 -1.98 8.55 19.24
CA GLY A 202 -2.66 9.43 20.20
C GLY A 202 -1.69 9.91 21.27
N VAL A 203 -2.04 11.04 21.89
CA VAL A 203 -1.34 11.61 23.02
C VAL A 203 -1.85 10.97 24.33
N SER A 204 -0.91 10.60 25.20
CA SER A 204 -1.15 10.00 26.51
C SER A 204 -0.19 10.64 27.51
N VAL A 205 -0.04 10.03 28.66
CA VAL A 205 0.97 10.40 29.66
C VAL A 205 1.77 9.17 30.06
N ASP A 206 3.03 9.37 30.44
CA ASP A 206 3.89 8.34 31.00
C ASP A 206 3.63 8.11 32.49
N SER A 207 4.46 7.28 33.15
CA SER A 207 4.35 6.97 34.57
C SER A 207 4.55 8.19 35.48
N ASP A 208 5.28 9.19 35.01
CA ASP A 208 5.61 10.41 35.74
C ASP A 208 4.64 11.57 35.42
N GLY A 209 3.66 11.32 34.55
CA GLY A 209 2.66 12.30 34.13
C GLY A 209 3.11 13.23 33.01
N ALA A 210 4.26 12.98 32.39
CA ALA A 210 4.73 13.75 31.25
C ALA A 210 4.01 13.28 29.93
N PRO A 211 3.83 14.17 28.93
CA PRO A 211 3.23 13.81 27.65
C PRO A 211 4.00 12.68 26.96
N ALA A 212 3.27 11.68 26.49
CA ALA A 212 3.81 10.53 25.77
C ALA A 212 2.87 10.12 24.64
N TYR A 213 3.41 9.43 23.63
CA TYR A 213 2.66 8.98 22.47
C TYR A 213 2.44 7.48 22.51
N ARG A 214 1.30 7.03 21.96
CA ARG A 214 0.97 5.60 21.85
C ARG A 214 0.05 5.36 20.66
N LEU A 215 -0.04 4.10 20.20
CA LEU A 215 -1.07 3.69 19.26
C LEU A 215 -2.43 3.63 19.95
N SER A 216 -3.46 4.17 19.30
CA SER A 216 -4.83 4.29 19.83
C SER A 216 -5.89 3.83 18.82
N LEU A 217 -7.10 3.58 19.32
CA LEU A 217 -8.30 3.27 18.54
C LEU A 217 -8.16 2.11 17.52
N GLN A 218 -7.34 1.12 17.81
CA GLN A 218 -7.09 -0.05 16.93
C GLN A 218 -8.28 -1.02 16.90
N THR A 219 -9.51 -0.53 16.89
CA THR A 219 -10.72 -1.34 17.04
C THR A 219 -11.07 -2.18 15.81
N ARG A 220 -10.43 -1.94 14.66
CA ARG A 220 -10.68 -2.61 13.37
C ARG A 220 -9.52 -3.50 12.93
N GLU A 221 -8.39 -3.39 13.61
CA GLU A 221 -7.18 -4.10 13.25
C GLU A 221 -7.28 -5.62 13.49
N GLN A 222 -6.60 -6.38 12.64
CA GLN A 222 -6.63 -7.84 12.59
C GLN A 222 -6.16 -8.51 13.89
N HIS A 223 -5.22 -7.91 14.64
CA HIS A 223 -4.70 -8.47 15.89
C HIS A 223 -5.71 -8.40 17.04
N ILE A 224 -6.78 -7.59 16.92
CA ILE A 224 -7.87 -7.51 17.90
C ILE A 224 -9.09 -8.31 17.44
N ARG A 225 -9.46 -8.21 16.16
CA ARG A 225 -10.73 -8.72 15.62
C ARG A 225 -10.63 -10.05 14.89
N ARG A 226 -9.45 -10.44 14.39
CA ARG A 226 -9.20 -11.66 13.59
C ARG A 226 -10.20 -11.78 12.42
N ASP A 227 -11.02 -12.81 12.38
CA ASP A 227 -12.08 -13.06 11.39
C ASP A 227 -13.16 -11.97 11.31
N LYS A 228 -13.28 -11.13 12.34
CA LYS A 228 -14.17 -9.97 12.38
C LYS A 228 -13.47 -8.65 12.03
N ALA A 229 -12.21 -8.70 11.61
CA ALA A 229 -11.51 -7.54 11.12
C ALA A 229 -12.13 -7.09 9.78
N THR A 230 -12.19 -5.78 9.60
CA THR A 230 -12.76 -5.18 8.38
C THR A 230 -11.70 -4.46 7.55
N SER A 231 -10.46 -4.49 8.01
CA SER A 231 -9.25 -3.98 7.34
C SER A 231 -8.05 -4.81 7.77
N ASN A 232 -7.04 -4.90 6.91
CA ASN A 232 -5.82 -5.66 7.17
C ASN A 232 -4.58 -4.87 6.73
N ILE A 233 -4.21 -3.84 7.52
CA ILE A 233 -3.03 -3.00 7.29
C ILE A 233 -1.99 -3.31 8.36
N CYS A 234 -1.29 -4.45 8.21
CA CYS A 234 -0.25 -4.88 9.15
C CYS A 234 1.05 -4.09 8.93
N THR A 235 1.58 -4.09 7.71
CA THR A 235 2.74 -3.30 7.28
C THR A 235 2.23 -2.17 6.40
N ALA A 236 2.37 -0.92 6.88
CA ALA A 236 2.00 0.30 6.16
C ALA A 236 3.23 0.92 5.46
N GLN A 237 3.18 2.19 5.13
CA GLN A 237 4.27 2.92 4.46
C GLN A 237 4.86 3.99 5.40
N VAL A 238 5.27 3.56 6.61
CA VAL A 238 5.62 4.46 7.72
C VAL A 238 6.80 5.37 7.40
N LEU A 239 7.90 4.82 6.85
CA LEU A 239 9.07 5.63 6.52
C LEU A 239 8.75 6.74 5.51
N LEU A 240 7.85 6.45 4.55
CA LEU A 240 7.40 7.42 3.55
C LEU A 240 6.46 8.48 4.17
N ALA A 241 5.62 8.09 5.12
CA ALA A 241 4.79 9.03 5.88
C ALA A 241 5.65 10.00 6.71
N VAL A 242 6.71 9.48 7.37
CA VAL A 242 7.69 10.32 8.07
C VAL A 242 8.37 11.28 7.11
N LEU A 243 8.79 10.81 5.92
CA LEU A 243 9.41 11.67 4.90
C LEU A 243 8.45 12.79 4.47
N ALA A 244 7.19 12.48 4.18
CA ALA A 244 6.18 13.47 3.81
C ALA A 244 5.92 14.50 4.92
N ALA A 245 5.83 14.07 6.17
CA ALA A 245 5.70 14.98 7.31
C ALA A 245 6.89 15.91 7.47
N MET A 246 8.12 15.40 7.30
CA MET A 246 9.34 16.22 7.38
C MET A 246 9.46 17.19 6.21
N TYR A 247 8.98 16.80 5.00
CA TYR A 247 8.89 17.71 3.85
C TYR A 247 7.95 18.89 4.17
N ALA A 248 6.78 18.61 4.71
CA ALA A 248 5.85 19.66 5.12
C ALA A 248 6.41 20.54 6.26
N SER A 249 7.12 19.95 7.23
CA SER A 249 7.78 20.69 8.30
C SER A 249 8.90 21.59 7.79
N TYR A 250 9.61 21.18 6.73
CA TYR A 250 10.68 21.96 6.12
C TYR A 250 10.14 23.16 5.31
N HIS A 251 9.12 22.92 4.47
CA HIS A 251 8.55 23.95 3.60
C HIS A 251 7.53 24.84 4.32
N GLY A 252 6.77 24.33 5.27
CA GLY A 252 5.66 25.00 5.92
C GLY A 252 4.55 25.40 4.93
N ALA A 253 3.52 26.04 5.44
CA ALA A 253 2.36 26.44 4.60
C ALA A 253 2.77 27.34 3.42
N GLU A 254 3.56 28.37 3.66
CA GLU A 254 4.02 29.30 2.63
C GLU A 254 4.85 28.62 1.54
N GLY A 255 5.81 27.74 1.94
CA GLY A 255 6.67 27.04 0.99
C GLY A 255 5.87 26.08 0.10
N LEU A 256 4.93 25.32 0.67
CA LEU A 256 4.05 24.44 -0.08
C LEU A 256 3.14 25.20 -1.04
N THR A 257 2.55 26.32 -0.60
CA THR A 257 1.72 27.18 -1.45
C THR A 257 2.54 27.76 -2.61
N ASN A 258 3.79 28.17 -2.38
CA ASN A 258 4.67 28.68 -3.44
C ASN A 258 5.04 27.58 -4.45
N ILE A 259 5.23 26.32 -3.98
CA ILE A 259 5.44 25.18 -4.88
C ILE A 259 4.18 24.93 -5.73
N ALA A 260 2.99 24.90 -5.12
CA ALA A 260 1.72 24.72 -5.83
C ALA A 260 1.49 25.79 -6.90
N ARG A 261 1.70 27.07 -6.56
CA ARG A 261 1.58 28.19 -7.49
C ARG A 261 2.56 28.11 -8.65
N ARG A 262 3.80 27.65 -8.40
CA ARG A 262 4.80 27.45 -9.47
C ARG A 262 4.36 26.35 -10.43
N VAL A 263 3.93 25.21 -9.91
CA VAL A 263 3.46 24.06 -10.71
C VAL A 263 2.23 24.46 -11.53
N HIS A 264 1.23 25.07 -10.90
CA HIS A 264 0.06 25.62 -11.57
C HIS A 264 0.43 26.67 -12.64
N GLY A 265 1.42 27.51 -12.36
CA GLY A 265 1.93 28.51 -13.30
C GLY A 265 2.50 27.90 -14.59
N HIS A 266 3.17 26.74 -14.50
CA HIS A 266 3.62 26.00 -15.67
C HIS A 266 2.44 25.44 -16.49
N ALA A 267 1.43 24.87 -15.84
CA ALA A 267 0.22 24.41 -16.51
C ALA A 267 -0.53 25.56 -17.19
N ARG A 268 -0.66 26.72 -16.54
CA ARG A 268 -1.25 27.93 -17.16
C ARG A 268 -0.45 28.43 -18.36
N ALA A 269 0.88 28.39 -18.31
CA ALA A 269 1.73 28.78 -19.44
C ALA A 269 1.53 27.85 -20.65
N LEU A 270 1.41 26.51 -20.40
CA LEU A 270 1.05 25.55 -21.44
C LEU A 270 -0.32 25.84 -22.02
N ALA A 271 -1.35 25.97 -21.17
CA ALA A 271 -2.72 26.25 -21.59
C ALA A 271 -2.80 27.54 -22.42
N GLY A 272 -2.09 28.60 -22.00
CA GLY A 272 -2.02 29.86 -22.72
C GLY A 272 -1.40 29.75 -24.12
N GLY A 273 -0.29 29.02 -24.24
CA GLY A 273 0.35 28.77 -25.53
C GLY A 273 -0.52 27.94 -26.47
N LEU A 274 -1.14 26.88 -25.96
CA LEU A 274 -2.04 26.00 -26.71
C LEU A 274 -3.28 26.75 -27.21
N THR A 275 -4.01 27.43 -26.31
CA THR A 275 -5.23 28.17 -26.67
C THR A 275 -4.95 29.36 -27.62
N SER A 276 -3.85 30.10 -27.43
CA SER A 276 -3.42 31.18 -28.33
C SER A 276 -3.07 30.66 -29.73
N SER A 277 -2.70 29.37 -29.83
CA SER A 277 -2.40 28.70 -31.10
C SER A 277 -3.62 27.96 -31.70
N GLY A 278 -4.81 28.12 -31.11
CA GLY A 278 -6.05 27.51 -31.58
C GLY A 278 -6.23 26.04 -31.23
N ILE A 279 -5.45 25.54 -30.26
CA ILE A 279 -5.56 24.15 -29.76
C ILE A 279 -6.49 24.13 -28.54
N ASP A 280 -7.39 23.17 -28.52
CA ASP A 280 -8.46 23.06 -27.53
C ASP A 280 -7.95 22.43 -26.23
N VAL A 281 -7.97 23.20 -25.13
CA VAL A 281 -7.78 22.71 -23.75
C VAL A 281 -9.16 22.42 -23.19
N VAL A 282 -9.46 21.14 -22.92
CA VAL A 282 -10.81 20.66 -22.66
C VAL A 282 -11.46 21.28 -21.42
N HIS A 283 -10.66 21.60 -20.41
CA HIS A 283 -11.15 22.16 -19.15
C HIS A 283 -10.50 23.51 -18.86
N ASP A 284 -11.31 24.51 -18.56
CA ASP A 284 -10.83 25.85 -18.17
C ASP A 284 -10.34 25.89 -16.72
N ASN A 285 -10.81 24.97 -15.88
CA ASN A 285 -10.52 24.90 -14.45
C ASN A 285 -9.67 23.66 -14.14
N PHE A 286 -8.38 23.84 -14.01
CA PHE A 286 -7.39 22.77 -13.79
C PHE A 286 -6.34 23.21 -12.76
N PHE A 287 -5.65 22.24 -12.13
CA PHE A 287 -4.51 22.54 -11.25
C PHE A 287 -3.17 22.44 -11.99
N ASP A 288 -2.70 21.25 -12.26
CA ASP A 288 -1.38 20.98 -12.84
C ASP A 288 -1.43 20.10 -14.10
N THR A 289 -2.57 19.54 -14.39
CA THR A 289 -2.80 18.60 -15.48
C THR A 289 -3.79 19.17 -16.48
N LEU A 290 -3.44 19.08 -17.76
CA LEU A 290 -4.26 19.53 -18.90
C LEU A 290 -4.71 18.34 -19.72
N LEU A 291 -5.99 18.26 -20.04
CA LEU A 291 -6.50 17.40 -21.10
C LEU A 291 -6.61 18.26 -22.36
N VAL A 292 -5.91 17.88 -23.42
CA VAL A 292 -5.79 18.63 -24.66
C VAL A 292 -6.40 17.82 -25.80
N ARG A 293 -7.28 18.44 -26.56
CA ARG A 293 -7.93 17.83 -27.71
C ARG A 293 -7.17 18.10 -29.00
N VAL A 294 -6.78 17.07 -29.70
CA VAL A 294 -6.01 17.07 -30.97
C VAL A 294 -6.57 16.01 -31.93
N PRO A 295 -7.75 16.23 -32.53
CA PRO A 295 -8.50 15.18 -33.25
C PRO A 295 -7.66 14.43 -34.29
N GLY A 296 -7.47 13.12 -34.11
CA GLY A 296 -6.69 12.22 -34.96
C GLY A 296 -5.17 12.41 -34.89
N HIS A 297 -4.65 13.32 -34.07
CA HIS A 297 -3.22 13.67 -33.99
C HIS A 297 -2.56 13.37 -32.64
N ALA A 298 -3.25 12.71 -31.71
CA ALA A 298 -2.70 12.43 -30.38
C ALA A 298 -1.38 11.63 -30.44
N GLY A 299 -1.29 10.66 -31.35
CA GLY A 299 -0.07 9.89 -31.58
C GLY A 299 1.09 10.70 -32.15
N ASP A 300 0.79 11.65 -33.07
CA ASP A 300 1.80 12.52 -33.67
C ASP A 300 2.41 13.46 -32.62
N VAL A 301 1.57 14.09 -31.80
CA VAL A 301 1.99 14.98 -30.73
C VAL A 301 2.77 14.23 -29.66
N GLN A 302 2.32 13.03 -29.25
CA GLN A 302 3.06 12.18 -28.32
C GLN A 302 4.46 11.84 -28.85
N SER A 303 4.56 11.48 -30.13
CA SER A 303 5.83 11.16 -30.79
C SER A 303 6.75 12.40 -30.84
N ALA A 304 6.21 13.57 -31.20
CA ALA A 304 6.95 14.81 -31.24
C ALA A 304 7.46 15.25 -29.85
N ALA A 305 6.69 15.04 -28.79
CA ALA A 305 7.13 15.27 -27.41
C ALA A 305 8.25 14.29 -27.02
N LYS A 306 8.12 13.01 -27.38
CA LYS A 306 9.13 11.98 -27.11
C LYS A 306 10.46 12.26 -27.82
N GLU A 307 10.45 12.77 -29.04
CA GLU A 307 11.66 13.21 -29.76
C GLU A 307 12.42 14.32 -29.00
N ARG A 308 11.72 15.09 -28.17
CA ARG A 308 12.26 16.11 -27.27
C ARG A 308 12.61 15.60 -25.87
N GLY A 309 12.51 14.29 -25.66
CA GLY A 309 12.81 13.65 -24.37
C GLY A 309 11.71 13.79 -23.33
N ILE A 310 10.46 14.09 -23.74
CA ILE A 310 9.32 14.26 -22.84
C ILE A 310 8.24 13.22 -23.17
N ASN A 311 7.82 12.46 -22.17
CA ASN A 311 6.66 11.58 -22.26
C ASN A 311 5.41 12.35 -21.84
N ILE A 312 4.40 12.38 -22.70
CA ILE A 312 3.03 12.82 -22.38
C ILE A 312 2.08 11.65 -22.53
N TRP A 313 0.96 11.70 -21.81
CA TRP A 313 0.01 10.59 -21.80
C TRP A 313 -0.98 10.73 -22.96
N ARG A 314 -1.05 9.71 -23.83
CA ARG A 314 -2.12 9.60 -24.85
C ARG A 314 -3.33 8.94 -24.19
N THR A 315 -4.40 9.69 -24.04
CA THR A 315 -5.65 9.22 -23.44
C THR A 315 -6.45 8.36 -24.44
N ASP A 316 -6.53 8.86 -25.68
CA ASP A 316 -7.16 8.19 -26.82
C ASP A 316 -6.59 8.77 -28.15
N ASP A 317 -7.25 8.52 -29.28
CA ASP A 317 -6.80 8.99 -30.59
C ASP A 317 -6.93 10.51 -30.77
N ASP A 318 -7.80 11.15 -29.99
CA ASP A 318 -8.13 12.56 -30.08
C ASP A 318 -7.59 13.40 -28.92
N HIS A 319 -7.10 12.76 -27.83
CA HIS A 319 -6.72 13.48 -26.62
C HIS A 319 -5.35 13.05 -26.09
N VAL A 320 -4.64 14.03 -25.54
CA VAL A 320 -3.44 13.83 -24.72
C VAL A 320 -3.58 14.55 -23.39
N SER A 321 -3.01 13.95 -22.33
CA SER A 321 -2.93 14.55 -21.00
C SER A 321 -1.49 14.97 -20.72
N ILE A 322 -1.31 16.16 -20.15
CA ILE A 322 -0.01 16.77 -19.85
C ILE A 322 -0.03 17.17 -18.37
N ALA A 323 0.81 16.53 -17.55
CA ALA A 323 0.94 16.88 -16.14
C ALA A 323 2.24 17.66 -15.90
N CYS A 324 2.15 18.72 -15.11
CA CYS A 324 3.27 19.47 -14.57
C CYS A 324 3.52 19.06 -13.11
N ASP A 325 4.77 19.07 -12.70
CA ASP A 325 5.18 18.72 -11.35
C ASP A 325 6.25 19.68 -10.81
N GLU A 326 6.81 19.36 -9.65
CA GLU A 326 7.84 20.15 -8.98
C GLU A 326 9.18 20.18 -9.76
N ALA A 327 9.41 19.23 -10.66
CA ALA A 327 10.60 19.15 -11.52
C ALA A 327 10.39 19.82 -12.88
N THR A 328 9.17 20.23 -13.22
CA THR A 328 8.85 20.94 -14.45
C THR A 328 9.54 22.30 -14.49
N THR A 329 10.15 22.64 -15.64
CA THR A 329 10.85 23.90 -15.90
C THR A 329 10.21 24.69 -17.05
N ALA A 330 10.57 25.97 -17.19
CA ALA A 330 10.15 26.77 -18.31
C ALA A 330 10.61 26.19 -19.67
N ASP A 331 11.78 25.55 -19.71
CA ASP A 331 12.29 24.90 -20.93
C ASP A 331 11.43 23.68 -21.30
N HIS A 332 10.96 22.89 -20.32
CA HIS A 332 10.02 21.80 -20.57
C HIS A 332 8.70 22.31 -21.15
N VAL A 333 8.17 23.42 -20.62
CA VAL A 333 6.96 24.07 -21.16
C VAL A 333 7.16 24.47 -22.65
N ILE A 334 8.30 25.08 -23.00
CA ILE A 334 8.61 25.45 -24.39
C ILE A 334 8.69 24.20 -25.27
N GLN A 335 9.39 23.14 -24.82
CA GLN A 335 9.55 21.90 -25.59
C GLN A 335 8.22 21.20 -25.85
N VAL A 336 7.31 21.23 -24.87
CA VAL A 336 5.95 20.69 -25.06
C VAL A 336 5.17 21.55 -26.05
N LEU A 337 5.18 22.88 -25.94
CA LEU A 337 4.52 23.74 -26.91
C LEU A 337 5.06 23.52 -28.33
N ASP A 338 6.37 23.36 -28.50
CA ASP A 338 7.00 23.02 -29.77
C ASP A 338 6.50 21.69 -30.35
N ALA A 339 6.22 20.71 -29.51
CA ALA A 339 5.64 19.43 -29.96
C ALA A 339 4.23 19.58 -30.53
N PHE A 340 3.49 20.59 -30.10
CA PHE A 340 2.20 20.99 -30.66
C PHE A 340 2.30 22.02 -31.79
N SER A 341 3.49 22.44 -32.19
CA SER A 341 3.70 23.59 -33.08
C SER A 341 3.03 24.88 -32.57
N ALA A 342 2.92 25.01 -31.24
CA ALA A 342 2.33 26.15 -30.56
C ALA A 342 3.40 27.14 -30.09
N THR A 343 3.00 28.39 -29.90
CA THR A 343 3.88 29.46 -29.40
C THR A 343 3.45 29.92 -28.01
N PRO A 344 4.37 30.39 -27.15
CA PRO A 344 4.01 30.93 -25.84
C PRO A 344 2.89 31.98 -25.91
N GLY A 345 1.93 31.90 -25.02
CA GLY A 345 0.78 32.80 -24.93
C GLY A 345 0.28 32.94 -23.49
N ALA A 346 -0.52 33.96 -23.22
CA ALA A 346 -1.13 34.17 -21.91
C ALA A 346 -2.43 33.39 -21.78
N TYR A 347 -2.62 32.74 -20.66
CA TYR A 347 -3.89 32.07 -20.34
C TYR A 347 -4.87 33.05 -19.70
N ALA A 348 -6.07 33.14 -20.28
CA ALA A 348 -7.14 34.04 -19.83
C ALA A 348 -8.23 33.32 -19.00
N GLY A 349 -8.03 32.06 -18.70
CA GLY A 349 -9.01 31.28 -17.92
C GLY A 349 -9.05 31.65 -16.44
N PRO A 350 -9.96 31.03 -15.68
CA PRO A 350 -10.22 31.40 -14.28
C PRO A 350 -9.03 31.16 -13.36
N GLU A 351 -9.04 31.83 -12.22
CA GLU A 351 -8.17 31.53 -11.10
C GLU A 351 -8.79 30.41 -10.25
N ILE A 352 -7.94 29.49 -9.78
CA ILE A 352 -8.40 28.34 -8.99
C ILE A 352 -8.17 28.51 -7.49
N GLU A 353 -7.49 29.60 -7.05
CA GLU A 353 -7.19 29.78 -5.63
C GLU A 353 -8.49 30.11 -4.87
N THR A 354 -9.06 29.10 -4.25
CA THR A 354 -10.32 29.18 -3.49
C THR A 354 -10.15 28.92 -1.98
N ARG A 355 -8.98 28.37 -1.57
CA ARG A 355 -8.69 28.14 -0.16
C ARG A 355 -8.53 29.45 0.61
N THR A 356 -9.28 29.62 1.68
CA THR A 356 -9.18 30.77 2.60
C THR A 356 -8.77 30.38 4.01
N SER A 357 -8.82 29.09 4.34
CA SER A 357 -8.45 28.59 5.65
C SER A 357 -6.94 28.49 5.83
N GLU A 358 -6.46 28.79 7.03
CA GLU A 358 -5.09 28.52 7.43
C GLU A 358 -4.84 27.02 7.59
N PHE A 359 -3.60 26.58 7.38
CA PHE A 359 -3.15 25.21 7.57
C PHE A 359 -1.70 25.17 8.01
N LEU A 360 -1.26 24.05 8.56
CA LEU A 360 0.10 23.83 9.10
C LEU A 360 0.55 24.94 10.06
N THR A 361 -0.36 25.36 10.94
CA THR A 361 -0.09 26.42 11.93
C THR A 361 0.64 25.92 13.16
N HIS A 362 0.66 24.59 13.38
CA HIS A 362 1.34 23.97 14.51
C HIS A 362 2.88 24.20 14.45
N PRO A 363 3.56 24.44 15.59
CA PRO A 363 5.01 24.70 15.63
C PRO A 363 5.89 23.68 14.90
N ALA A 364 5.50 22.42 14.84
CA ALA A 364 6.21 21.39 14.07
C ALA A 364 6.41 21.75 12.58
N PHE A 365 5.57 22.63 12.02
CA PHE A 365 5.62 23.08 10.62
C PHE A 365 6.20 24.48 10.44
N THR A 366 6.65 25.13 11.51
CA THR A 366 7.20 26.50 11.48
C THR A 366 8.61 26.63 12.01
N LEU A 367 9.10 25.66 12.82
CA LEU A 367 10.37 25.75 13.55
C LEU A 367 11.55 25.08 12.84
N HIS A 368 11.34 24.23 11.83
CA HIS A 368 12.40 23.39 11.25
C HIS A 368 12.64 23.70 9.76
N ARG A 369 12.72 24.98 9.40
CA ARG A 369 12.70 25.50 8.04
C ARG A 369 14.08 25.71 7.42
N THR A 370 15.15 25.37 8.11
CA THR A 370 16.51 25.36 7.58
C THR A 370 17.07 23.94 7.60
N GLU A 371 18.03 23.65 6.72
CA GLU A 371 18.68 22.34 6.66
C GLU A 371 19.24 21.93 8.03
N THR A 372 19.94 22.84 8.71
CA THR A 372 20.54 22.55 10.04
C THR A 372 19.47 22.27 11.10
N GLU A 373 18.40 23.04 11.14
CA GLU A 373 17.29 22.82 12.09
C GLU A 373 16.59 21.49 11.84
N MET A 374 16.31 21.16 10.57
CA MET A 374 15.71 19.88 10.20
C MET A 374 16.62 18.71 10.54
N MET A 375 17.93 18.79 10.29
CA MET A 375 18.89 17.74 10.68
C MET A 375 18.92 17.52 12.19
N ARG A 376 18.89 18.59 12.98
CA ARG A 376 18.83 18.52 14.45
C ARG A 376 17.52 17.92 14.94
N TYR A 377 16.40 18.30 14.33
CA TYR A 377 15.09 17.73 14.64
C TYR A 377 15.03 16.24 14.37
N LEU A 378 15.48 15.81 13.17
CA LEU A 378 15.56 14.38 12.81
C LEU A 378 16.43 13.60 13.80
N ARG A 379 17.56 14.18 14.22
CA ARG A 379 18.45 13.56 15.22
C ARG A 379 17.77 13.44 16.58
N MET A 380 17.12 14.51 17.04
CA MET A 380 16.41 14.54 18.32
C MET A 380 15.30 13.48 18.35
N LEU A 381 14.55 13.32 17.27
CA LEU A 381 13.53 12.27 17.16
C LEU A 381 14.15 10.86 17.18
N ALA A 382 15.20 10.64 16.38
CA ALA A 382 15.88 9.34 16.33
C ALA A 382 16.46 8.93 17.67
N ASP A 383 16.96 9.87 18.48
CA ASP A 383 17.54 9.59 19.79
C ASP A 383 16.51 9.18 20.86
N LYS A 384 15.21 9.41 20.60
CA LYS A 384 14.11 8.91 21.45
C LYS A 384 13.74 7.45 21.15
N ASP A 385 14.32 6.85 20.10
CA ASP A 385 13.94 5.53 19.61
C ASP A 385 15.09 4.53 19.77
N LEU A 386 14.75 3.23 19.84
CA LEU A 386 15.69 2.14 19.63
C LEU A 386 15.61 1.66 18.17
N ALA A 387 16.76 1.44 17.55
CA ALA A 387 16.89 0.93 16.19
C ALA A 387 18.13 0.02 16.07
N LEU A 388 18.16 -0.87 15.05
CA LEU A 388 19.22 -1.88 14.91
C LEU A 388 20.59 -1.31 14.53
N ASP A 389 20.66 -0.03 14.14
CA ASP A 389 21.94 0.64 13.86
C ASP A 389 22.82 0.84 15.11
N ARG A 390 22.26 0.77 16.31
CA ARG A 390 22.95 1.07 17.56
C ARG A 390 22.65 0.12 18.72
N THR A 391 21.62 -0.73 18.60
CA THR A 391 21.22 -1.64 19.67
C THR A 391 20.41 -2.82 19.13
N MET A 392 20.25 -3.87 19.95
CA MET A 392 19.20 -4.86 19.75
C MET A 392 17.88 -4.29 20.21
N ILE A 393 16.80 -4.61 19.49
CA ILE A 393 15.45 -4.20 19.84
C ILE A 393 14.56 -5.43 20.02
N PRO A 394 13.56 -5.38 20.93
CA PRO A 394 12.56 -6.44 21.00
C PRO A 394 11.73 -6.45 19.72
N LEU A 395 11.57 -7.65 19.12
CA LEU A 395 10.83 -7.86 17.89
C LEU A 395 9.63 -8.76 18.14
N GLY A 396 8.57 -8.54 17.36
CA GLY A 396 7.43 -9.45 17.30
C GLY A 396 7.71 -10.64 16.37
N SER A 397 6.80 -10.93 15.45
CA SER A 397 6.90 -12.04 14.50
C SER A 397 7.87 -11.80 13.31
N CYS A 398 8.53 -10.65 13.28
CA CYS A 398 9.42 -10.25 12.17
C CYS A 398 10.89 -10.50 12.52
N THR A 399 11.59 -11.25 11.68
CA THR A 399 13.04 -11.34 11.72
C THR A 399 13.61 -10.30 10.77
N MET A 400 14.03 -9.15 11.31
CA MET A 400 14.65 -8.10 10.50
C MET A 400 16.10 -8.47 10.22
N LYS A 401 16.51 -8.44 8.95
CA LYS A 401 17.90 -8.56 8.57
C LYS A 401 18.58 -7.19 8.61
N LEU A 402 19.86 -7.17 8.96
CA LEU A 402 20.68 -5.98 8.79
C LEU A 402 20.91 -5.71 7.30
N ASN A 403 20.77 -4.45 6.91
CA ASN A 403 20.94 -4.01 5.55
C ASN A 403 22.39 -3.56 5.30
N ALA A 404 23.01 -4.05 4.23
CA ALA A 404 24.27 -3.48 3.78
C ALA A 404 24.02 -2.12 3.10
N ALA A 405 24.94 -1.17 3.27
CA ALA A 405 24.82 0.14 2.61
C ALA A 405 24.73 0.01 1.09
N ALA A 406 25.48 -0.93 0.49
CA ALA A 406 25.44 -1.21 -0.93
C ALA A 406 24.09 -1.76 -1.45
N GLU A 407 23.27 -2.37 -0.59
CA GLU A 407 21.92 -2.80 -0.93
C GLU A 407 20.95 -1.61 -0.94
N MET A 408 21.15 -0.66 -0.04
CA MET A 408 20.29 0.51 0.12
C MET A 408 20.58 1.63 -0.89
N GLU A 409 21.82 1.79 -1.30
CA GLU A 409 22.29 2.90 -2.13
C GLU A 409 21.47 3.10 -3.42
N PRO A 410 21.10 2.06 -4.19
CA PRO A 410 20.39 2.23 -5.46
C PRO A 410 19.02 2.89 -5.34
N ILE A 411 18.34 2.83 -4.20
CA ILE A 411 16.98 3.38 -4.05
C ILE A 411 16.91 4.90 -4.19
N THR A 412 18.03 5.59 -4.00
CA THR A 412 18.13 7.06 -4.13
C THR A 412 18.74 7.50 -5.46
N TRP A 413 19.19 6.55 -6.30
CA TRP A 413 19.69 6.88 -7.63
C TRP A 413 18.56 7.40 -8.53
N PRO A 414 18.80 8.47 -9.31
CA PRO A 414 17.78 9.01 -10.21
C PRO A 414 17.18 7.98 -11.16
N GLU A 415 18.00 7.00 -11.61
CA GLU A 415 17.63 5.94 -12.53
C GLU A 415 16.55 4.99 -11.95
N PHE A 416 16.39 4.94 -10.63
CA PHE A 416 15.30 4.23 -9.95
C PHE A 416 14.26 5.19 -9.37
N GLY A 417 14.71 6.22 -8.66
CA GLY A 417 13.83 7.12 -7.91
C GLY A 417 12.94 8.02 -8.78
N ARG A 418 13.38 8.36 -10.01
CA ARG A 418 12.64 9.27 -10.91
C ARG A 418 11.79 8.56 -11.97
N LEU A 419 11.74 7.25 -11.97
CA LEU A 419 10.92 6.51 -12.93
C LEU A 419 9.42 6.66 -12.64
N HIS A 420 8.67 7.05 -13.68
CA HIS A 420 7.22 7.07 -13.61
C HIS A 420 6.66 5.65 -13.83
N PRO A 421 5.64 5.19 -13.07
CA PRO A 421 5.09 3.83 -13.18
C PRO A 421 4.51 3.49 -14.56
N PHE A 422 4.00 4.49 -15.27
CA PHE A 422 3.39 4.34 -16.60
C PHE A 422 4.30 4.87 -17.72
N ALA A 423 5.61 5.03 -17.48
CA ALA A 423 6.56 5.30 -18.54
C ALA A 423 6.58 4.14 -19.54
N PRO A 424 6.74 4.41 -20.86
CA PRO A 424 6.78 3.37 -21.89
C PRO A 424 7.78 2.25 -21.55
N SER A 425 7.44 1.01 -21.86
CA SER A 425 8.32 -0.15 -21.58
C SER A 425 9.68 -0.02 -22.27
N THR A 426 9.71 0.65 -23.43
CA THR A 426 10.96 0.97 -24.15
C THR A 426 11.91 1.89 -23.37
N ASP A 427 11.39 2.70 -22.46
CA ASP A 427 12.15 3.67 -21.66
C ASP A 427 12.56 3.11 -20.29
N THR A 428 12.02 1.94 -19.92
CA THR A 428 12.19 1.32 -18.59
C THR A 428 12.76 -0.10 -18.63
N PRO A 429 13.64 -0.49 -19.60
CA PRO A 429 14.10 -1.88 -19.75
C PRO A 429 14.90 -2.37 -18.53
N GLY A 430 15.60 -1.48 -17.83
CA GLY A 430 16.44 -1.84 -16.68
C GLY A 430 15.61 -2.31 -15.49
N ILE A 431 14.62 -1.54 -15.07
CA ILE A 431 13.75 -1.89 -13.95
C ILE A 431 12.87 -3.10 -14.28
N ARG A 432 12.37 -3.22 -15.51
CA ARG A 432 11.59 -4.39 -15.96
C ARG A 432 12.41 -5.66 -15.92
N ARG A 433 13.67 -5.61 -16.32
CA ARG A 433 14.58 -6.76 -16.19
C ARG A 433 14.83 -7.13 -14.73
N LEU A 434 15.00 -6.15 -13.83
CA LEU A 434 15.16 -6.39 -12.40
C LEU A 434 13.92 -7.09 -11.83
N ILE A 435 12.73 -6.63 -12.20
CA ILE A 435 11.44 -7.24 -11.82
C ILE A 435 11.38 -8.69 -12.29
N ALA A 436 11.61 -8.94 -13.57
CA ALA A 436 11.59 -10.28 -14.14
C ALA A 436 12.63 -11.23 -13.51
N ASP A 437 13.82 -10.71 -13.18
CA ASP A 437 14.83 -11.48 -12.44
C ASP A 437 14.32 -11.90 -11.05
N LEU A 438 13.68 -10.96 -10.31
CA LEU A 438 13.13 -11.24 -8.99
C LEU A 438 11.98 -12.25 -9.04
N GLU A 439 11.02 -12.08 -9.96
CA GLU A 439 9.91 -13.02 -10.13
C GLU A 439 10.44 -14.44 -10.40
N ARG A 440 11.39 -14.58 -11.32
CA ARG A 440 12.03 -15.85 -11.64
C ARG A 440 12.79 -16.45 -10.44
N TRP A 441 13.56 -15.65 -9.69
CA TRP A 441 14.31 -16.15 -8.53
C TRP A 441 13.40 -16.55 -7.38
N LEU A 442 12.35 -15.77 -7.12
CA LEU A 442 11.36 -16.09 -6.08
C LEU A 442 10.58 -17.36 -6.45
N ALA A 443 10.21 -17.54 -7.72
CA ALA A 443 9.58 -18.76 -8.21
C ALA A 443 10.51 -19.99 -8.01
N ASP A 444 11.78 -19.88 -8.39
CA ASP A 444 12.74 -20.98 -8.19
C ASP A 444 12.96 -21.33 -6.72
N MET A 445 13.11 -20.32 -5.85
CA MET A 445 13.34 -20.54 -4.42
C MET A 445 12.14 -21.17 -3.71
N THR A 446 10.93 -20.87 -4.13
CA THR A 446 9.69 -21.35 -3.52
C THR A 446 9.10 -22.58 -4.22
N GLY A 447 9.53 -22.85 -5.46
CA GLY A 447 9.06 -23.98 -6.28
C GLY A 447 7.71 -23.76 -6.93
N TYR A 448 7.23 -22.52 -6.97
CA TYR A 448 6.03 -22.11 -7.71
C TYR A 448 6.34 -21.82 -9.18
N ASP A 449 5.30 -21.61 -9.99
CA ASP A 449 5.41 -21.46 -11.44
C ASP A 449 5.34 -19.98 -11.88
N ALA A 450 4.65 -19.13 -11.10
CA ALA A 450 4.50 -17.70 -11.38
C ALA A 450 4.52 -16.87 -10.09
N VAL A 451 4.98 -15.61 -10.22
CA VAL A 451 5.05 -14.65 -9.11
C VAL A 451 4.57 -13.30 -9.62
N SER A 452 3.82 -12.56 -8.78
CA SER A 452 3.50 -11.16 -8.99
C SER A 452 4.12 -10.31 -7.88
N LEU A 453 4.79 -9.23 -8.26
CA LEU A 453 5.37 -8.23 -7.35
C LEU A 453 4.42 -7.06 -7.06
N GLN A 454 3.19 -7.10 -7.57
CA GLN A 454 2.23 -6.00 -7.40
C GLN A 454 1.79 -5.77 -5.95
N PRO A 455 1.57 -6.79 -5.08
CA PRO A 455 1.13 -6.52 -3.73
C PRO A 455 2.13 -5.67 -2.94
N ASN A 456 1.69 -4.50 -2.49
CA ASN A 456 2.51 -3.50 -1.80
C ASN A 456 2.57 -3.66 -0.26
N ALA A 457 2.11 -4.79 0.24
CA ALA A 457 2.27 -5.25 1.63
C ALA A 457 2.06 -6.75 1.71
N GLY A 458 2.51 -7.40 2.81
CA GLY A 458 2.24 -8.82 3.05
C GLY A 458 0.76 -9.15 3.07
N SER A 459 -0.05 -8.33 3.73
CA SER A 459 -1.51 -8.47 3.76
C SER A 459 -2.16 -8.33 2.38
N GLN A 460 -1.61 -7.54 1.48
CA GLN A 460 -2.07 -7.47 0.09
C GLN A 460 -1.65 -8.70 -0.71
N GLY A 461 -0.49 -9.30 -0.40
CA GLY A 461 -0.10 -10.61 -0.95
C GLY A 461 -1.02 -11.73 -0.46
N GLU A 462 -1.41 -11.71 0.83
CA GLU A 462 -2.42 -12.64 1.36
C GLU A 462 -3.74 -12.49 0.61
N TYR A 463 -4.22 -11.27 0.48
CA TYR A 463 -5.48 -10.96 -0.20
C TYR A 463 -5.44 -11.39 -1.68
N ALA A 464 -4.38 -11.02 -2.42
CA ALA A 464 -4.21 -11.40 -3.83
C ALA A 464 -4.19 -12.92 -4.02
N GLY A 465 -3.52 -13.65 -3.15
CA GLY A 465 -3.47 -15.11 -3.21
C GLY A 465 -4.82 -15.78 -2.92
N LEU A 466 -5.57 -15.27 -1.94
CA LEU A 466 -6.92 -15.77 -1.64
C LEU A 466 -7.93 -15.41 -2.73
N LEU A 467 -7.81 -14.22 -3.33
CA LEU A 467 -8.59 -13.85 -4.52
C LEU A 467 -8.29 -14.76 -5.70
N ALA A 468 -7.03 -15.14 -5.92
CA ALA A 468 -6.69 -16.08 -6.99
C ALA A 468 -7.39 -17.44 -6.79
N ILE A 469 -7.48 -17.92 -5.56
CA ILE A 469 -8.25 -19.13 -5.22
C ILE A 469 -9.75 -18.91 -5.44
N HIS A 470 -10.30 -17.81 -4.96
CA HIS A 470 -11.72 -17.46 -5.12
C HIS A 470 -12.11 -17.43 -6.59
N ASN A 471 -11.35 -16.71 -7.42
CA ASN A 471 -11.61 -16.56 -8.84
C ASN A 471 -11.42 -17.87 -9.61
N TYR A 472 -10.45 -18.70 -9.23
CA TYR A 472 -10.28 -20.05 -9.78
C TYR A 472 -11.54 -20.90 -9.56
N HIS A 473 -12.13 -20.90 -8.38
CA HIS A 473 -13.36 -21.62 -8.10
C HIS A 473 -14.55 -21.00 -8.84
N ALA A 474 -14.67 -19.67 -8.87
CA ALA A 474 -15.76 -18.97 -9.53
C ALA A 474 -15.81 -19.26 -11.04
N GLU A 475 -14.66 -19.21 -11.75
CA GLU A 475 -14.59 -19.49 -13.19
C GLU A 475 -14.95 -20.94 -13.53
N ARG A 476 -14.73 -21.87 -12.62
CA ARG A 476 -15.10 -23.28 -12.77
C ARG A 476 -16.57 -23.57 -12.43
N GLY A 477 -17.37 -22.54 -12.09
CA GLY A 477 -18.75 -22.69 -11.65
C GLY A 477 -18.87 -23.20 -10.20
N GLU A 478 -17.79 -23.14 -9.43
CA GLU A 478 -17.70 -23.59 -8.03
C GLU A 478 -17.67 -22.39 -7.07
N GLY A 479 -18.24 -21.25 -7.43
CA GLY A 479 -18.26 -20.04 -6.61
C GLY A 479 -18.98 -20.17 -5.25
N HIS A 480 -19.63 -21.30 -5.00
CA HIS A 480 -20.20 -21.67 -3.70
C HIS A 480 -19.14 -22.13 -2.68
N ARG A 481 -17.90 -22.42 -3.14
CA ARG A 481 -16.78 -22.78 -2.27
C ARG A 481 -16.25 -21.51 -1.59
N ASP A 482 -16.63 -21.32 -0.33
CA ASP A 482 -16.32 -20.12 0.44
C ASP A 482 -15.65 -20.40 1.80
N VAL A 483 -15.44 -21.67 2.17
CA VAL A 483 -14.80 -22.04 3.45
C VAL A 483 -13.28 -21.98 3.33
N CYS A 484 -12.64 -21.24 4.24
CA CYS A 484 -11.20 -21.24 4.46
C CYS A 484 -10.87 -21.85 5.84
N LEU A 485 -10.22 -23.01 5.85
CA LEU A 485 -9.72 -23.64 7.08
C LEU A 485 -8.45 -22.92 7.53
N ILE A 486 -8.35 -22.55 8.80
CA ILE A 486 -7.19 -21.84 9.36
C ILE A 486 -6.81 -22.43 10.71
N PRO A 487 -5.56 -22.92 10.92
CA PRO A 487 -5.10 -23.40 12.22
C PRO A 487 -5.16 -22.30 13.28
N SER A 488 -5.49 -22.67 14.52
CA SER A 488 -5.60 -21.75 15.66
C SER A 488 -4.29 -21.02 15.97
N SER A 489 -3.14 -21.58 15.57
CA SER A 489 -1.81 -21.00 15.68
C SER A 489 -1.49 -19.94 14.62
N ALA A 490 -2.34 -19.77 13.58
CA ALA A 490 -2.09 -18.86 12.47
C ALA A 490 -2.07 -17.39 12.92
N HIS A 491 -1.36 -16.56 12.18
CA HIS A 491 -1.33 -15.11 12.37
C HIS A 491 -2.73 -14.51 12.16
N GLY A 492 -3.07 -13.46 12.90
CA GLY A 492 -4.38 -12.79 12.81
C GLY A 492 -4.69 -12.20 11.42
N THR A 493 -3.66 -11.89 10.61
CA THR A 493 -3.82 -11.40 9.23
C THR A 493 -4.46 -12.44 8.32
N ASN A 494 -4.22 -13.74 8.56
CA ASN A 494 -4.76 -14.82 7.72
C ASN A 494 -6.29 -14.82 7.73
N ALA A 495 -6.89 -14.81 8.93
CA ALA A 495 -8.34 -14.76 9.07
C ALA A 495 -8.95 -13.46 8.52
N ALA A 496 -8.27 -12.31 8.70
CA ALA A 496 -8.72 -11.04 8.18
C ALA A 496 -8.69 -11.01 6.64
N SER A 497 -7.63 -11.51 6.01
CA SER A 497 -7.52 -11.60 4.55
C SER A 497 -8.56 -12.54 3.94
N ALA A 498 -8.83 -13.68 4.59
CA ALA A 498 -9.86 -14.62 4.16
C ALA A 498 -11.26 -13.96 4.19
N ALA A 499 -11.60 -13.27 5.27
CA ALA A 499 -12.87 -12.55 5.38
C ALA A 499 -13.00 -11.43 4.32
N MET A 500 -11.92 -10.70 4.02
CA MET A 500 -11.89 -9.67 2.98
C MET A 500 -12.06 -10.24 1.57
N ALA A 501 -11.61 -11.48 1.34
CA ALA A 501 -11.80 -12.22 0.09
C ALA A 501 -13.17 -12.93 0.00
N GLY A 502 -14.11 -12.63 0.90
CA GLY A 502 -15.46 -13.20 0.91
C GLY A 502 -15.54 -14.61 1.49
N MET A 503 -14.47 -15.13 2.12
CA MET A 503 -14.43 -16.48 2.64
C MET A 503 -14.88 -16.56 4.11
N ARG A 504 -15.55 -17.63 4.47
CA ARG A 504 -15.90 -17.99 5.85
C ARG A 504 -14.73 -18.72 6.53
N VAL A 505 -14.27 -18.20 7.64
CA VAL A 505 -13.16 -18.78 8.39
C VAL A 505 -13.67 -19.90 9.30
N VAL A 506 -13.08 -21.09 9.15
CA VAL A 506 -13.29 -22.24 10.04
C VAL A 506 -11.95 -22.59 10.70
N VAL A 507 -11.91 -22.50 12.03
CA VAL A 507 -10.67 -22.69 12.79
C VAL A 507 -10.39 -24.17 13.01
N VAL A 508 -9.18 -24.61 12.67
CA VAL A 508 -8.65 -25.96 12.94
C VAL A 508 -7.84 -25.96 14.24
N GLY A 509 -8.02 -26.93 15.09
CA GLY A 509 -7.27 -27.08 16.33
C GLY A 509 -5.78 -27.36 16.11
N CYS A 510 -4.97 -27.05 17.14
CA CYS A 510 -3.58 -27.46 17.24
C CYS A 510 -3.40 -28.35 18.48
N ARG A 511 -2.47 -29.29 18.37
CA ARG A 511 -2.07 -30.18 19.48
C ARG A 511 -1.16 -29.45 20.48
N ASP A 512 -0.96 -30.02 21.66
CA ASP A 512 -0.10 -29.43 22.71
C ASP A 512 1.37 -29.25 22.27
N ASN A 513 1.83 -30.08 21.33
CA ASN A 513 3.18 -29.97 20.75
C ASN A 513 3.31 -28.87 19.68
N GLY A 514 2.22 -28.20 19.33
CA GLY A 514 2.16 -27.13 18.34
C GLY A 514 1.84 -27.57 16.90
N ASP A 515 1.74 -28.87 16.63
CA ASP A 515 1.30 -29.40 15.33
C ASP A 515 -0.19 -29.13 15.10
N VAL A 516 -0.60 -29.14 13.84
CA VAL A 516 -2.01 -29.12 13.46
C VAL A 516 -2.68 -30.42 13.94
N ASP A 517 -3.87 -30.31 14.52
CA ASP A 517 -4.66 -31.50 14.88
C ASP A 517 -5.25 -32.13 13.62
N LEU A 518 -4.64 -33.22 13.16
CA LEU A 518 -5.02 -33.92 11.93
C LEU A 518 -6.39 -34.54 11.99
N ASP A 519 -6.84 -34.96 13.16
CA ASP A 519 -8.16 -35.57 13.32
C ASP A 519 -9.25 -34.49 13.19
N ASP A 520 -9.04 -33.33 13.82
CA ASP A 520 -9.92 -32.18 13.68
C ASP A 520 -9.90 -31.64 12.23
N LEU A 521 -8.71 -31.54 11.60
CA LEU A 521 -8.59 -31.13 10.20
C LEU A 521 -9.40 -32.04 9.27
N ARG A 522 -9.21 -33.36 9.37
CA ARG A 522 -9.93 -34.34 8.54
C ARG A 522 -11.44 -34.29 8.76
N ALA A 523 -11.86 -34.14 10.00
CA ALA A 523 -13.29 -34.00 10.34
C ALA A 523 -13.89 -32.76 9.64
N LYS A 524 -13.19 -31.61 9.68
CA LYS A 524 -13.64 -30.35 9.03
C LYS A 524 -13.57 -30.42 7.52
N VAL A 525 -12.56 -31.07 6.94
CA VAL A 525 -12.50 -31.31 5.48
C VAL A 525 -13.71 -32.13 5.01
N VAL A 526 -14.11 -33.15 5.77
CA VAL A 526 -15.30 -33.96 5.45
C VAL A 526 -16.59 -33.15 5.63
N GLU A 527 -16.69 -32.39 6.73
CA GLU A 527 -17.85 -31.53 7.02
C GLU A 527 -18.08 -30.48 5.91
N HIS A 528 -16.98 -29.90 5.40
CA HIS A 528 -17.01 -28.83 4.41
C HIS A 528 -16.62 -29.28 3.00
N ALA A 529 -16.65 -30.55 2.67
CA ALA A 529 -16.17 -31.07 1.39
C ALA A 529 -16.78 -30.37 0.15
N ASN A 530 -18.03 -29.92 0.26
CA ASN A 530 -18.74 -29.27 -0.85
C ASN A 530 -18.43 -27.77 -0.96
N ASP A 531 -18.11 -27.10 0.14
CA ASP A 531 -17.92 -25.66 0.22
C ASP A 531 -16.47 -25.25 0.61
N LEU A 532 -15.56 -26.23 0.70
CA LEU A 532 -14.14 -25.97 1.00
C LEU A 532 -13.45 -25.27 -0.17
N ALA A 533 -13.06 -24.01 0.03
CA ALA A 533 -12.26 -23.24 -0.92
C ALA A 533 -10.76 -23.42 -0.69
N ALA A 534 -10.31 -23.26 0.58
CA ALA A 534 -8.90 -23.26 0.91
C ALA A 534 -8.60 -23.75 2.32
N LEU A 535 -7.36 -24.23 2.50
CA LEU A 535 -6.66 -24.27 3.78
C LEU A 535 -5.58 -23.20 3.76
N MET A 536 -5.48 -22.34 4.78
CA MET A 536 -4.39 -21.37 4.94
C MET A 536 -3.51 -21.75 6.12
N ILE A 537 -2.31 -22.28 5.86
CA ILE A 537 -1.38 -22.81 6.85
C ILE A 537 -0.06 -22.06 6.83
N THR A 538 0.54 -21.84 8.00
CA THR A 538 1.90 -21.27 8.15
C THR A 538 2.94 -22.39 8.24
N TYR A 539 4.03 -22.33 7.46
CA TYR A 539 5.08 -23.34 7.48
C TYR A 539 6.48 -22.74 7.42
N PRO A 540 7.40 -22.99 8.40
CA PRO A 540 7.08 -23.61 9.70
C PRO A 540 5.98 -22.84 10.45
N SER A 541 5.30 -23.50 11.40
CA SER A 541 4.20 -22.90 12.14
C SER A 541 4.64 -21.67 12.96
N THR A 542 3.69 -20.89 13.46
CA THR A 542 3.97 -19.75 14.37
C THR A 542 4.75 -20.17 15.62
N HIS A 543 4.64 -21.43 16.04
CA HIS A 543 5.40 -22.02 17.14
C HIS A 543 6.80 -22.49 16.74
N GLY A 544 7.19 -22.34 15.46
CA GLY A 544 8.50 -22.77 14.91
C GLY A 544 8.57 -24.26 14.59
N VAL A 545 7.42 -24.94 14.58
CA VAL A 545 7.34 -26.41 14.33
C VAL A 545 7.23 -26.66 12.83
N TYR A 546 8.02 -27.61 12.32
CA TYR A 546 7.87 -28.18 10.98
C TYR A 546 6.82 -29.30 11.04
N GLU A 547 5.69 -29.11 10.38
CA GLU A 547 4.66 -30.13 10.23
C GLU A 547 5.22 -31.35 9.47
N HIS A 548 5.32 -32.49 10.14
CA HIS A 548 5.78 -33.73 9.51
C HIS A 548 4.84 -34.20 8.41
N ASP A 549 3.55 -34.03 8.64
CA ASP A 549 2.48 -34.55 7.80
C ASP A 549 1.99 -33.51 6.76
N ILE A 550 2.82 -32.47 6.46
CA ILE A 550 2.39 -31.37 5.57
C ILE A 550 1.90 -31.84 4.20
N THR A 551 2.51 -32.89 3.64
CA THR A 551 2.08 -33.47 2.36
C THR A 551 0.73 -34.16 2.45
N ASP A 552 0.44 -34.84 3.55
CA ASP A 552 -0.84 -35.51 3.80
C ASP A 552 -1.95 -34.47 4.08
N ILE A 553 -1.60 -33.38 4.78
CA ILE A 553 -2.48 -32.22 4.97
C ILE A 553 -2.88 -31.63 3.62
N CYS A 554 -1.89 -31.35 2.76
CA CYS A 554 -2.15 -30.81 1.42
C CYS A 554 -3.03 -31.77 0.58
N ALA A 555 -2.70 -33.06 0.57
CA ALA A 555 -3.46 -34.07 -0.18
C ALA A 555 -4.92 -34.14 0.29
N ALA A 556 -5.17 -34.14 1.60
CA ALA A 556 -6.54 -34.19 2.14
C ALA A 556 -7.40 -32.99 1.69
N VAL A 557 -6.81 -31.79 1.57
CA VAL A 557 -7.51 -30.60 1.08
C VAL A 557 -7.77 -30.68 -0.43
N HIS A 558 -6.77 -31.11 -1.21
CA HIS A 558 -6.90 -31.30 -2.66
C HIS A 558 -7.94 -32.38 -3.02
N ASP A 559 -7.97 -33.50 -2.29
CA ASP A 559 -8.95 -34.58 -2.51
C ASP A 559 -10.41 -34.09 -2.31
N ALA A 560 -10.60 -33.05 -1.47
CA ALA A 560 -11.88 -32.39 -1.27
C ALA A 560 -12.14 -31.22 -2.26
N GLY A 561 -11.22 -30.96 -3.19
CA GLY A 561 -11.33 -29.90 -4.21
C GLY A 561 -10.88 -28.53 -3.75
N GLY A 562 -10.40 -28.38 -2.51
CA GLY A 562 -9.85 -27.13 -1.99
C GLY A 562 -8.42 -26.85 -2.46
N GLN A 563 -7.93 -25.63 -2.24
CA GLN A 563 -6.56 -25.19 -2.54
C GLN A 563 -5.75 -24.97 -1.25
N VAL A 564 -4.44 -25.13 -1.31
CA VAL A 564 -3.56 -24.95 -0.15
C VAL A 564 -2.80 -23.64 -0.26
N TYR A 565 -3.11 -22.72 0.64
CA TYR A 565 -2.37 -21.48 0.84
C TYR A 565 -1.31 -21.68 1.93
N VAL A 566 -0.04 -21.59 1.60
CA VAL A 566 1.07 -21.64 2.56
C VAL A 566 1.52 -20.21 2.87
N ASP A 567 1.31 -19.76 4.11
CA ASP A 567 1.84 -18.48 4.56
C ASP A 567 3.37 -18.52 4.55
N GLY A 568 3.95 -17.87 3.54
CA GLY A 568 5.38 -17.74 3.31
C GLY A 568 5.94 -16.38 3.73
N ALA A 569 5.24 -15.64 4.59
CA ALA A 569 5.69 -14.34 5.08
C ALA A 569 7.12 -14.36 5.61
N ASN A 570 7.54 -15.47 6.23
CA ASN A 570 8.90 -15.69 6.69
C ASN A 570 9.49 -16.96 6.09
N LEU A 571 10.43 -16.80 5.12
CA LEU A 571 11.14 -17.88 4.48
C LEU A 571 12.55 -18.16 5.08
N ASN A 572 12.91 -17.55 6.21
CA ASN A 572 14.25 -17.67 6.79
C ASN A 572 14.68 -19.11 7.08
N ALA A 573 13.73 -20.01 7.30
CA ALA A 573 13.99 -21.42 7.53
C ALA A 573 13.75 -22.30 6.29
N LEU A 574 13.39 -21.73 5.13
CA LEU A 574 13.01 -22.49 3.94
C LEU A 574 13.95 -22.28 2.76
N VAL A 575 14.50 -21.06 2.56
CA VAL A 575 15.31 -20.75 1.36
C VAL A 575 16.48 -21.71 1.21
N GLY A 576 16.49 -22.46 0.08
CA GLY A 576 17.50 -23.46 -0.23
C GLY A 576 17.36 -24.79 0.53
N LEU A 577 16.28 -24.97 1.34
CA LEU A 577 16.03 -26.16 2.15
C LEU A 577 14.68 -26.82 1.81
N ALA A 578 13.61 -26.06 1.71
CA ALA A 578 12.29 -26.54 1.35
C ALA A 578 11.60 -25.59 0.36
N ARG A 579 10.71 -26.13 -0.46
CA ARG A 579 9.98 -25.39 -1.50
C ARG A 579 8.47 -25.61 -1.33
N PRO A 580 7.71 -24.63 -0.86
CA PRO A 580 6.26 -24.77 -0.62
C PRO A 580 5.48 -25.29 -1.83
N GLY A 581 5.78 -24.81 -3.03
CA GLY A 581 5.15 -25.29 -4.27
C GLY A 581 5.46 -26.75 -4.64
N LYS A 582 6.41 -27.41 -3.95
CA LYS A 582 6.77 -28.81 -4.21
C LYS A 582 6.20 -29.78 -3.19
N PHE A 583 5.87 -29.34 -1.97
CA PHE A 583 5.24 -30.22 -0.99
C PHE A 583 3.70 -30.15 -0.95
N GLY A 584 3.10 -29.35 -1.84
CA GLY A 584 1.65 -29.32 -2.02
C GLY A 584 1.01 -27.93 -1.85
N GLY A 585 1.78 -26.87 -1.58
CA GLY A 585 1.25 -25.52 -1.59
C GLY A 585 0.88 -25.04 -2.99
N ASP A 586 -0.27 -24.40 -3.13
CA ASP A 586 -0.75 -23.83 -4.40
C ASP A 586 -0.46 -22.33 -4.48
N VAL A 587 -0.46 -21.64 -3.35
CA VAL A 587 -0.20 -20.20 -3.22
C VAL A 587 0.68 -19.93 -2.02
N SER A 588 1.56 -18.93 -2.12
CA SER A 588 2.21 -18.28 -0.96
C SER A 588 2.35 -16.79 -1.19
N HIS A 589 2.18 -15.97 -0.14
CA HIS A 589 2.73 -14.62 -0.15
C HIS A 589 4.12 -14.61 0.51
N LEU A 590 4.95 -13.66 0.13
CA LEU A 590 6.33 -13.55 0.57
C LEU A 590 6.57 -12.13 1.11
N ASN A 591 7.20 -11.99 2.29
CA ASN A 591 7.55 -10.66 2.79
C ASN A 591 9.03 -10.39 2.58
N LEU A 592 9.36 -9.58 1.57
CA LEU A 592 10.76 -9.27 1.24
C LEU A 592 11.44 -8.48 2.36
N HIS A 593 10.67 -7.77 3.19
CA HIS A 593 11.15 -7.07 4.39
C HIS A 593 11.40 -7.97 5.62
N LYS A 594 11.17 -9.29 5.51
CA LYS A 594 11.53 -10.28 6.53
C LYS A 594 12.75 -11.10 6.14
N THR A 595 12.74 -11.69 4.95
CA THR A 595 13.78 -12.66 4.51
C THR A 595 14.80 -12.05 3.58
N PHE A 596 14.48 -11.00 2.82
CA PHE A 596 15.28 -10.49 1.70
C PHE A 596 15.71 -9.02 1.89
N CYS A 597 16.01 -8.61 3.11
CA CYS A 597 16.70 -7.37 3.48
C CYS A 597 15.99 -6.04 3.21
N ILE A 598 14.77 -5.97 2.70
CA ILE A 598 14.06 -4.71 2.66
C ILE A 598 13.87 -4.20 4.09
N PRO A 599 14.22 -2.94 4.40
CA PRO A 599 14.17 -2.42 5.75
C PRO A 599 12.74 -2.31 6.28
N HIS A 600 12.55 -2.48 7.58
CA HIS A 600 11.22 -2.40 8.18
C HIS A 600 10.71 -0.97 8.35
N GLY A 601 11.60 0.04 8.44
CA GLY A 601 11.30 1.47 8.42
C GLY A 601 10.29 1.96 9.46
N GLY A 602 10.15 1.25 10.57
CA GLY A 602 9.16 1.60 11.60
C GLY A 602 7.74 1.11 11.32
N GLY A 603 7.58 0.17 10.39
CA GLY A 603 6.28 -0.38 9.98
C GLY A 603 5.97 -0.23 8.49
N GLY A 604 6.98 -0.15 7.70
CA GLY A 604 7.04 0.00 6.24
C GLY A 604 8.17 0.91 5.83
N PRO A 605 8.76 0.69 4.62
CA PRO A 605 8.06 0.30 3.37
C PRO A 605 7.64 -1.18 3.33
N GLY A 606 6.46 -1.44 2.76
CA GLY A 606 5.89 -2.77 2.59
C GLY A 606 6.01 -3.28 1.15
N VAL A 607 6.21 -4.61 1.01
CA VAL A 607 6.07 -5.35 -0.24
C VAL A 607 5.80 -6.82 0.09
N GLY A 608 4.84 -7.43 -0.60
CA GLY A 608 4.42 -8.80 -0.34
C GLY A 608 4.10 -9.56 -1.62
N PRO A 609 5.12 -10.00 -2.40
CA PRO A 609 4.89 -10.79 -3.60
C PRO A 609 3.99 -11.99 -3.35
N VAL A 610 3.16 -12.33 -4.33
CA VAL A 610 2.35 -13.54 -4.33
C VAL A 610 2.90 -14.52 -5.36
N ALA A 611 3.12 -15.76 -4.95
CA ALA A 611 3.64 -16.85 -5.76
C ALA A 611 2.60 -17.97 -5.87
N VAL A 612 2.39 -18.51 -7.07
CA VAL A 612 1.32 -19.48 -7.34
C VAL A 612 1.78 -20.61 -8.26
N ARG A 613 1.06 -21.74 -8.20
CA ARG A 613 1.17 -22.82 -9.18
C ARG A 613 0.50 -22.44 -10.50
N ALA A 614 0.88 -23.13 -11.57
CA ALA A 614 0.48 -22.83 -12.94
C ALA A 614 -1.04 -22.63 -13.15
N HIS A 615 -1.88 -23.43 -12.48
CA HIS A 615 -3.34 -23.34 -12.63
C HIS A 615 -3.95 -22.06 -12.01
N LEU A 616 -3.23 -21.40 -11.08
CA LEU A 616 -3.63 -20.16 -10.48
C LEU A 616 -2.97 -18.92 -11.11
N ALA A 617 -1.99 -19.10 -11.99
CA ALA A 617 -1.28 -18.00 -12.66
C ALA A 617 -2.19 -17.04 -13.44
N PRO A 618 -3.28 -17.49 -14.12
CA PRO A 618 -4.21 -16.59 -14.80
C PRO A 618 -4.95 -15.62 -13.87
N TYR A 619 -5.01 -15.90 -12.57
CA TYR A 619 -5.73 -15.11 -11.56
C TYR A 619 -4.80 -14.20 -10.74
N LEU A 620 -3.53 -14.10 -11.12
CA LEU A 620 -2.61 -13.13 -10.50
C LEU A 620 -3.03 -11.69 -10.82
N PRO A 621 -2.69 -10.72 -9.95
CA PRO A 621 -3.07 -9.33 -10.15
C PRO A 621 -2.64 -8.78 -11.50
N GLY A 622 -3.60 -8.22 -12.23
CA GLY A 622 -3.40 -7.44 -13.45
C GLY A 622 -3.43 -5.94 -13.19
N HIS A 623 -3.36 -5.13 -14.26
CA HIS A 623 -3.39 -3.67 -14.11
C HIS A 623 -3.96 -2.98 -15.35
N PRO A 624 -4.88 -1.98 -15.22
CA PRO A 624 -5.56 -1.38 -16.36
C PRO A 624 -4.64 -0.54 -17.26
N LEU A 625 -3.51 -0.04 -16.73
CA LEU A 625 -2.58 0.85 -17.43
C LEU A 625 -1.23 0.17 -17.77
N GLU A 626 -1.12 -1.15 -17.61
CA GLU A 626 0.09 -1.92 -17.94
C GLU A 626 -0.26 -3.08 -18.87
N SER A 627 0.09 -2.94 -20.14
CA SER A 627 -0.30 -3.88 -21.19
C SER A 627 0.39 -5.25 -21.09
N GLU A 628 1.51 -5.34 -20.37
CA GLU A 628 2.23 -6.61 -20.16
C GLU A 628 1.61 -7.46 -19.05
N LEU A 629 0.70 -6.89 -18.25
CA LEU A 629 -0.05 -7.60 -17.21
C LEU A 629 -1.47 -7.96 -17.66
N PRO A 630 -2.09 -9.00 -17.07
CA PRO A 630 -3.50 -9.31 -17.32
C PRO A 630 -4.40 -8.12 -16.96
N GLN A 631 -5.64 -8.16 -17.42
CA GLN A 631 -6.67 -7.22 -16.96
C GLN A 631 -7.38 -7.78 -15.73
N GLY A 632 -7.81 -6.90 -14.82
CA GLY A 632 -8.56 -7.28 -13.63
C GLY A 632 -7.69 -7.67 -12.43
N HIS A 633 -8.36 -7.96 -11.31
CA HIS A 633 -7.76 -8.39 -10.03
C HIS A 633 -6.68 -7.45 -9.47
N THR A 634 -6.71 -6.16 -9.84
CA THR A 634 -5.74 -5.15 -9.40
C THR A 634 -5.83 -4.95 -7.88
N VAL A 635 -4.69 -5.05 -7.18
CA VAL A 635 -4.64 -4.93 -5.70
C VAL A 635 -3.86 -3.72 -5.20
N SER A 636 -3.16 -3.01 -6.07
CA SER A 636 -2.46 -1.76 -5.74
C SER A 636 -2.52 -0.74 -6.88
N ALA A 637 -2.29 0.54 -6.56
CA ALA A 637 -2.32 1.63 -7.54
C ALA A 637 -1.23 1.51 -8.62
N ALA A 638 -0.09 0.93 -8.29
CA ALA A 638 1.02 0.76 -9.24
C ALA A 638 1.11 -0.68 -9.76
N PRO A 639 1.51 -0.89 -11.03
CA PRO A 639 1.60 -2.22 -11.64
C PRO A 639 2.51 -3.19 -10.88
N PHE A 640 3.58 -2.68 -10.29
CA PHE A 640 4.58 -3.45 -9.56
C PHE A 640 4.71 -3.00 -8.09
N GLY A 641 3.64 -2.43 -7.54
CA GLY A 641 3.52 -2.05 -6.14
C GLY A 641 4.67 -1.18 -5.64
N SER A 642 5.48 -1.72 -4.75
CA SER A 642 6.61 -1.01 -4.11
C SER A 642 7.92 -1.16 -4.90
N ALA A 643 7.92 -0.83 -6.18
CA ALA A 643 9.02 -1.12 -7.12
C ALA A 643 10.36 -0.49 -6.75
N SER A 644 10.38 0.72 -6.14
CA SER A 644 11.66 1.42 -5.86
C SER A 644 12.53 0.73 -4.81
N ILE A 645 11.95 -0.16 -3.99
CA ILE A 645 12.70 -0.91 -2.96
C ILE A 645 13.11 -2.31 -3.42
N LEU A 646 12.68 -2.76 -4.59
CA LEU A 646 13.07 -4.05 -5.16
C LEU A 646 14.58 -4.19 -5.43
N PRO A 647 15.30 -3.11 -5.79
CA PRO A 647 16.76 -3.17 -5.92
C PRO A 647 17.48 -3.71 -4.68
N ILE A 648 16.96 -3.48 -3.48
CA ILE A 648 17.50 -3.99 -2.21
C ILE A 648 17.51 -5.52 -2.21
N THR A 649 16.37 -6.14 -2.48
CA THR A 649 16.26 -7.60 -2.56
C THR A 649 17.06 -8.17 -3.71
N TRP A 650 17.05 -7.50 -4.87
CA TRP A 650 17.83 -7.92 -6.03
C TRP A 650 19.35 -7.94 -5.71
N ALA A 651 19.86 -6.86 -5.10
CA ALA A 651 21.25 -6.76 -4.68
C ALA A 651 21.60 -7.84 -3.64
N TYR A 652 20.77 -8.04 -2.62
CA TYR A 652 20.95 -9.06 -1.60
C TYR A 652 21.07 -10.46 -2.21
N ILE A 653 20.14 -10.85 -3.09
CA ILE A 653 20.16 -12.17 -3.75
C ILE A 653 21.41 -12.30 -4.63
N ARG A 654 21.79 -11.27 -5.36
CA ARG A 654 22.99 -11.26 -6.22
C ARG A 654 24.29 -11.38 -5.42
N MET A 655 24.41 -10.67 -4.31
CA MET A 655 25.60 -10.67 -3.46
C MET A 655 25.74 -12.01 -2.71
N MET A 656 24.64 -12.57 -2.21
CA MET A 656 24.64 -13.82 -1.46
C MET A 656 24.81 -15.05 -2.36
N GLY A 657 24.18 -15.06 -3.52
CA GLY A 657 24.08 -16.23 -4.39
C GLY A 657 23.35 -17.39 -3.72
N ALA A 658 23.12 -18.47 -4.45
CA ALA A 658 22.37 -19.64 -3.94
C ALA A 658 23.06 -20.26 -2.69
N ALA A 659 24.37 -20.36 -2.68
CA ALA A 659 25.13 -20.93 -1.56
C ALA A 659 25.05 -20.05 -0.31
N GLY A 660 25.13 -18.73 -0.46
CA GLY A 660 25.01 -17.76 0.64
C GLY A 660 23.62 -17.75 1.23
N LEU A 661 22.57 -17.74 0.42
CA LEU A 661 21.18 -17.78 0.87
C LEU A 661 20.89 -19.07 1.66
N ARG A 662 21.32 -20.23 1.14
CA ARG A 662 21.20 -21.50 1.86
C ARG A 662 21.94 -21.48 3.20
N ARG A 663 23.16 -20.93 3.22
CA ARG A 663 23.96 -20.78 4.45
C ARG A 663 23.24 -19.87 5.46
N ALA A 664 22.65 -18.78 5.02
CA ALA A 664 21.86 -17.88 5.88
C ALA A 664 20.70 -18.63 6.56
N SER A 665 19.95 -19.45 5.80
CA SER A 665 18.88 -20.28 6.37
C SER A 665 19.41 -21.30 7.39
N LEU A 666 20.47 -22.02 7.06
CA LEU A 666 21.09 -22.98 7.97
C LEU A 666 21.61 -22.33 9.24
N THR A 667 22.22 -21.14 9.13
CA THR A 667 22.72 -20.37 10.28
C THR A 667 21.54 -19.91 11.17
N ALA A 668 20.44 -19.43 10.58
CA ALA A 668 19.26 -19.03 11.33
C ALA A 668 18.67 -20.20 12.14
N ILE A 669 18.53 -21.37 11.51
CA ILE A 669 18.03 -22.60 12.17
C ILE A 669 18.99 -23.04 13.26
N ALA A 670 20.30 -23.12 12.96
CA ALA A 670 21.29 -23.53 13.95
C ALA A 670 21.34 -22.60 15.16
N SER A 671 21.27 -21.29 14.95
CA SER A 671 21.26 -20.28 16.02
C SER A 671 20.01 -20.41 16.88
N ALA A 672 18.83 -20.57 16.28
CA ALA A 672 17.56 -20.74 17.02
C ALA A 672 17.61 -22.00 17.91
N ASN A 673 18.04 -23.13 17.34
CA ASN A 673 18.17 -24.39 18.10
C ASN A 673 19.23 -24.29 19.20
N TYR A 674 20.37 -23.63 18.94
CA TYR A 674 21.41 -23.43 19.96
C TYR A 674 20.90 -22.58 21.13
N ILE A 675 20.17 -21.49 20.85
CA ILE A 675 19.58 -20.64 21.90
C ILE A 675 18.54 -21.42 22.70
N SER A 676 17.67 -22.19 22.04
CA SER A 676 16.68 -23.04 22.70
C SER A 676 17.35 -24.06 23.62
N PHE A 677 18.40 -24.75 23.13
CA PHE A 677 19.18 -25.68 23.92
C PHE A 677 19.83 -25.01 25.14
N CYS A 678 20.39 -23.82 24.99
CA CYS A 678 21.01 -23.08 26.10
C CYS A 678 19.97 -22.65 27.16
N ILE A 679 18.78 -22.25 26.73
CA ILE A 679 17.69 -21.88 27.64
C ILE A 679 17.21 -23.11 28.41
N ASP A 680 16.99 -24.23 27.76
CA ASP A 680 16.57 -25.49 28.38
C ASP A 680 17.63 -26.00 29.40
N ALA A 681 18.90 -25.99 29.01
CA ALA A 681 20.00 -26.34 29.90
C ALA A 681 20.09 -25.42 31.13
N ALA A 682 19.94 -24.10 30.95
CA ALA A 682 19.94 -23.14 32.05
C ALA A 682 18.72 -23.37 32.98
N THR A 683 17.56 -23.62 32.43
CA THR A 683 16.34 -23.92 33.20
C THR A 683 16.50 -25.21 33.99
N THR A 684 17.12 -26.23 33.42
CA THR A 684 17.39 -27.51 34.10
C THR A 684 18.36 -27.35 35.27
N VAL A 685 19.30 -26.42 35.18
CA VAL A 685 20.27 -26.11 36.27
C VAL A 685 19.61 -25.30 37.38
N ILE A 686 18.72 -24.39 37.07
CA ILE A 686 18.10 -23.47 38.04
C ILE A 686 16.85 -24.08 38.71
N TYR A 687 16.09 -24.85 37.94
CA TYR A 687 14.84 -25.50 38.40
C TYR A 687 14.90 -27.01 38.13
N PRO A 688 14.69 -27.87 39.15
CA PRO A 688 14.57 -29.32 38.94
C PRO A 688 13.48 -29.63 37.90
N ARG A 689 13.69 -30.65 37.10
CA ARG A 689 12.82 -31.08 35.98
C ARG A 689 11.32 -31.15 36.22
N SER A 690 10.88 -31.17 37.45
CA SER A 690 9.45 -31.17 37.81
C SER A 690 8.75 -29.80 37.62
N ALA A 691 9.50 -28.73 37.30
CA ALA A 691 8.99 -27.38 37.10
C ALA A 691 9.43 -26.75 35.77
N ALA A 692 10.17 -27.46 34.92
CA ALA A 692 10.65 -26.94 33.63
C ALA A 692 9.50 -26.99 32.60
N LEU A 693 9.17 -25.85 32.04
CA LEU A 693 8.47 -25.78 30.76
C LEU A 693 9.40 -26.43 29.71
N SER A 694 9.09 -27.66 29.31
CA SER A 694 9.76 -28.28 28.18
C SER A 694 9.38 -27.51 26.93
N LEU A 695 10.33 -26.71 26.40
CA LEU A 695 10.23 -26.27 25.04
C LEU A 695 10.38 -27.50 24.15
N PRO A 696 9.48 -27.79 23.21
CA PRO A 696 9.66 -28.90 22.29
C PRO A 696 10.93 -28.68 21.47
N GLY A 697 11.78 -29.70 21.40
CA GLY A 697 13.02 -29.71 20.65
C GLY A 697 12.84 -29.70 19.15
#